data_477198083b1e0e9cd0aa39dd8f5f2c64
#
_entry.id   477198083b1e0e9cd0aa39dd8f5f2c64
#
_cell.length_a   1.000
_cell.length_b   1.000
_cell.length_c   1.000
_cell.angle_alpha   90.00
_cell.angle_beta   90.00
_cell.angle_gamma   90.00
#
_symmetry.space_group_name_H-M   'P 1'
#
loop_
_entity.id
_entity.type
_entity.pdbx_description
1 polymer ?
#
loop_
_entity_poly.entity_id
_entity_poly.type
_entity_poly.pdbx_seq_one_letter_code
_entity_poly.pdbx_strand_id
1 'polypeptide(L)'
;MLRIKLTYLLLCCLLVSNQLIQAQRVLHVDVLVVGGGASGITAGIQAARLNVKTLVVEETTWLGGMLSAAGVSATDGNHLLPSGLWGEFRERIYAHYGGPSKVATGWVSNTHFEPHVANQIWKEMASAEKSLQIIHQYQFRSAIVQKGSHISGARFINLQNESQLVVYAKQVIDATELGDVMASAGVPFDVGMEASATTGENVQVPATNDIIQDLTYVAILKDYGRGVDCTIVKPAGYDPTEFDGSCLDFYQDTTRIKPGVDCAKMITYAKLPGNKYMLNWPGHGNDIYLNLINLTPAERAKELVKAKQQTLRYIYFLQHQLGYKNLGLADDEFPTSDRLALIPYNREGRRLKGVIRFKVQDISKPFDQEFPLYRTGIAVGDYPIDHHHRKNPAAPQHLGFYPIPSFSIPLGALLPVSHSGLVVAEKGISVSNVVNGTTRLQPCVLLIGQAAGVLAALAAQNKKNDARQISVREVQSILLQQKAYLMPYADVNLSTPGFYSIQRIGACGFLRGKGQPNAWANRTWFEPDSTMTVYQFLSQLPALMPVNNQISKWLESAKSEGLLSVGRAVEFIEGIKKSTRKNTNVTSSNAQVSSSWTTWGLSNYNPERAITKRELAILLDKIVDPFSAFSVNHLGNYTSP
;
A
#
# COMPACT_ATOMS: atom_id res chain seq x y z
N MET A 1 63.53 38.09 -8.30
CA MET A 1 62.46 37.98 -7.27
C MET A 1 61.05 38.17 -7.84
N LEU A 2 60.80 39.05 -8.78
CA LEU A 2 59.44 39.32 -9.31
C LEU A 2 58.88 38.15 -10.16
N ARG A 3 59.70 37.45 -10.96
CA ARG A 3 59.25 36.33 -11.78
C ARG A 3 58.85 35.08 -10.97
N ILE A 4 59.47 34.83 -9.84
CA ILE A 4 59.15 33.70 -8.94
C ILE A 4 57.80 33.93 -8.24
N LYS A 5 57.48 35.17 -7.85
CA LYS A 5 56.19 35.52 -7.23
C LYS A 5 55.02 35.38 -8.21
N LEU A 6 55.22 35.68 -9.49
CA LEU A 6 54.17 35.54 -10.52
C LEU A 6 53.87 34.10 -10.85
N THR A 7 54.90 33.23 -10.83
CA THR A 7 54.71 31.76 -11.07
C THR A 7 54.00 31.10 -9.90
N TYR A 8 54.27 31.50 -8.67
CA TYR A 8 53.50 31.00 -7.50
C TYR A 8 52.06 31.50 -7.48
N LEU A 9 51.82 32.75 -7.90
CA LEU A 9 50.45 33.29 -8.00
C LEU A 9 49.64 32.55 -9.10
N LEU A 10 50.24 32.26 -10.26
CA LEU A 10 49.61 31.49 -11.32
C LEU A 10 49.39 29.99 -10.91
N LEU A 11 50.32 29.41 -10.16
CA LEU A 11 50.15 28.03 -9.64
C LEU A 11 49.07 27.98 -8.56
N CYS A 12 48.97 28.96 -7.67
CA CYS A 12 47.87 29.10 -6.71
C CYS A 12 46.52 29.35 -7.40
N CYS A 13 46.46 30.17 -8.44
CA CYS A 13 45.23 30.37 -9.23
C CYS A 13 44.81 29.10 -9.99
N LEU A 14 45.76 28.29 -10.47
CA LEU A 14 45.49 26.99 -11.11
C LEU A 14 45.09 25.90 -10.09
N LEU A 15 45.53 25.99 -8.83
CA LEU A 15 45.12 25.08 -7.76
C LEU A 15 43.76 25.46 -7.16
N VAL A 16 43.37 26.73 -7.20
CA VAL A 16 42.03 27.19 -6.75
C VAL A 16 40.95 26.97 -7.83
N SER A 17 41.35 26.89 -9.11
CA SER A 17 40.39 26.62 -10.20
C SER A 17 40.08 25.14 -10.43
N ASN A 18 40.67 24.20 -9.69
CA ASN A 18 40.29 22.80 -9.63
C ASN A 18 39.19 22.50 -8.59
N GLN A 19 38.31 23.44 -8.27
CA GLN A 19 36.97 23.07 -7.90
C GLN A 19 36.36 22.45 -9.15
N LEU A 20 36.42 21.11 -9.22
CA LEU A 20 35.65 20.31 -10.18
C LEU A 20 34.25 20.90 -10.21
N ILE A 21 33.92 21.61 -11.29
CA ILE A 21 32.53 21.86 -11.66
C ILE A 21 32.00 20.45 -11.90
N GLN A 22 31.47 19.82 -10.82
CA GLN A 22 30.79 18.54 -10.96
C GLN A 22 29.62 18.81 -11.91
N ALA A 23 29.70 18.21 -13.10
CA ALA A 23 28.72 18.42 -14.14
C ALA A 23 27.32 18.05 -13.60
N GLN A 24 26.50 19.06 -13.40
CA GLN A 24 25.11 18.87 -13.00
C GLN A 24 24.38 18.16 -14.14
N ARG A 25 23.96 16.92 -13.89
CA ARG A 25 23.13 16.18 -14.83
C ARG A 25 21.68 16.62 -14.74
N VAL A 26 21.08 17.03 -15.85
CA VAL A 26 19.67 17.44 -15.92
C VAL A 26 18.89 16.45 -16.78
N LEU A 27 17.74 15.97 -16.27
CA LEU A 27 16.84 15.07 -16.97
C LEU A 27 15.42 15.64 -17.02
N HIS A 28 14.70 15.28 -18.10
CA HIS A 28 13.28 15.61 -18.27
C HIS A 28 12.48 14.34 -18.52
N VAL A 29 11.44 14.13 -17.73
CA VAL A 29 10.56 12.96 -17.79
C VAL A 29 9.08 13.36 -17.70
N ASP A 30 8.17 12.45 -17.97
CA ASP A 30 6.75 12.68 -17.75
C ASP A 30 6.38 12.45 -16.28
N VAL A 31 6.87 11.35 -15.69
CA VAL A 31 6.67 10.99 -14.29
C VAL A 31 8.01 10.76 -13.62
N LEU A 32 8.24 11.45 -12.52
CA LEU A 32 9.36 11.21 -11.60
C LEU A 32 8.83 10.52 -10.34
N VAL A 33 9.38 9.38 -10.00
CA VAL A 33 9.14 8.69 -8.73
C VAL A 33 10.38 8.87 -7.85
N VAL A 34 10.19 9.46 -6.67
CA VAL A 34 11.25 9.66 -5.67
C VAL A 34 11.16 8.55 -4.63
N GLY A 35 12.17 7.67 -4.62
CA GLY A 35 12.19 6.42 -3.86
C GLY A 35 11.75 5.22 -4.70
N GLY A 36 12.58 4.17 -4.75
CA GLY A 36 12.29 2.87 -5.39
C GLY A 36 11.81 1.82 -4.38
N GLY A 37 11.20 2.28 -3.27
CA GLY A 37 10.59 1.44 -2.25
C GLY A 37 9.41 0.62 -2.77
N ALA A 38 8.61 0.06 -1.87
CA ALA A 38 7.48 -0.80 -2.25
C ALA A 38 6.50 -0.09 -3.18
N SER A 39 6.03 1.09 -2.80
CA SER A 39 5.12 1.87 -3.65
C SER A 39 5.82 2.49 -4.84
N GLY A 40 7.08 2.89 -4.70
CA GLY A 40 7.82 3.56 -5.75
C GLY A 40 8.08 2.67 -6.95
N ILE A 41 8.50 1.43 -6.73
CA ILE A 41 8.72 0.49 -7.83
C ILE A 41 7.42 0.13 -8.55
N THR A 42 6.33 -0.08 -7.82
CA THR A 42 5.03 -0.37 -8.45
C THR A 42 4.44 0.84 -9.18
N ALA A 43 4.66 2.06 -8.67
CA ALA A 43 4.29 3.29 -9.35
C ALA A 43 5.07 3.46 -10.64
N GLY A 44 6.39 3.22 -10.62
CA GLY A 44 7.25 3.28 -11.79
C GLY A 44 6.85 2.29 -12.88
N ILE A 45 6.68 1.02 -12.52
CA ILE A 45 6.24 -0.04 -13.44
C ILE A 45 4.87 0.31 -14.04
N GLN A 46 3.91 0.71 -13.20
CA GLN A 46 2.56 0.99 -13.68
C GLN A 46 2.50 2.21 -14.59
N ALA A 47 3.21 3.29 -14.27
CA ALA A 47 3.28 4.47 -15.14
C ALA A 47 3.93 4.13 -16.50
N ALA A 48 5.00 3.36 -16.50
CA ALA A 48 5.67 2.91 -17.73
C ALA A 48 4.77 2.02 -18.61
N ARG A 49 3.95 1.15 -18.01
CA ARG A 49 2.92 0.34 -18.73
C ARG A 49 1.89 1.18 -19.44
N LEU A 50 1.70 2.43 -19.04
CA LEU A 50 0.85 3.40 -19.73
C LEU A 50 1.63 4.24 -20.76
N ASN A 51 2.84 3.81 -21.13
CA ASN A 51 3.69 4.43 -22.16
C ASN A 51 4.08 5.89 -21.88
N VAL A 52 4.24 6.27 -20.60
CA VAL A 52 4.83 7.56 -20.22
C VAL A 52 6.30 7.39 -19.83
N LYS A 53 7.13 8.36 -20.20
CA LYS A 53 8.55 8.36 -19.85
C LYS A 53 8.70 8.54 -18.33
N THR A 54 9.07 7.45 -17.65
CA THR A 54 9.10 7.36 -16.19
C THR A 54 10.53 7.16 -15.69
N LEU A 55 10.90 7.90 -14.64
CA LEU A 55 12.17 7.74 -13.93
C LEU A 55 11.89 7.44 -12.45
N VAL A 56 12.45 6.36 -11.93
CA VAL A 56 12.55 6.07 -10.49
C VAL A 56 13.97 6.43 -10.05
N VAL A 57 14.09 7.22 -8.99
CA VAL A 57 15.38 7.54 -8.34
C VAL A 57 15.39 6.93 -6.95
N GLU A 58 16.35 6.01 -6.73
CA GLU A 58 16.45 5.22 -5.50
C GLU A 58 17.80 5.47 -4.79
N GLU A 59 17.75 5.58 -3.46
CA GLU A 59 18.92 5.84 -2.63
C GLU A 59 19.81 4.61 -2.47
N THR A 60 19.23 3.41 -2.45
CA THR A 60 19.94 2.15 -2.29
C THR A 60 20.28 1.49 -3.63
N THR A 61 20.96 0.34 -3.57
CA THR A 61 21.20 -0.51 -4.75
C THR A 61 20.07 -1.51 -5.00
N TRP A 62 19.05 -1.55 -4.14
CA TRP A 62 17.93 -2.49 -4.17
C TRP A 62 16.60 -1.78 -4.44
N LEU A 63 15.64 -2.54 -5.01
CA LEU A 63 14.26 -2.12 -5.27
C LEU A 63 13.28 -2.88 -4.38
N GLY A 64 12.15 -2.26 -4.05
CA GLY A 64 11.08 -2.90 -3.28
C GLY A 64 11.03 -2.54 -1.79
N GLY A 65 11.97 -1.68 -1.33
CA GLY A 65 11.93 -1.06 0.00
C GLY A 65 11.73 -2.05 1.13
N MET A 66 10.58 -1.97 1.82
CA MET A 66 10.30 -2.82 2.98
C MET A 66 10.36 -4.32 2.69
N LEU A 67 10.01 -4.79 1.46
CA LEU A 67 10.04 -6.21 1.11
C LEU A 67 11.44 -6.74 0.82
N SER A 68 12.40 -5.88 0.57
CA SER A 68 13.75 -6.23 0.15
C SER A 68 14.82 -5.49 0.95
N ALA A 69 15.05 -4.20 0.68
CA ALA A 69 16.09 -3.39 1.29
C ALA A 69 15.97 -3.28 2.82
N ALA A 70 14.76 -3.25 3.38
CA ALA A 70 14.52 -3.29 4.82
C ALA A 70 14.31 -4.70 5.38
N GLY A 71 14.28 -5.74 4.53
CA GLY A 71 14.29 -7.13 4.96
C GLY A 71 12.98 -7.71 5.48
N VAL A 72 11.84 -7.01 5.39
CA VAL A 72 10.53 -7.53 5.84
C VAL A 72 9.92 -8.42 4.78
N SER A 73 10.38 -9.65 4.73
CA SER A 73 10.11 -10.64 3.69
C SER A 73 9.08 -11.72 4.05
N ALA A 74 8.24 -11.42 5.04
CA ALA A 74 6.99 -12.11 5.34
C ALA A 74 5.86 -11.13 5.08
N THR A 75 4.97 -11.44 4.14
CA THR A 75 3.94 -10.48 3.72
C THR A 75 2.66 -10.62 4.52
N ASP A 76 2.23 -9.54 5.13
CA ASP A 76 1.06 -9.47 5.99
C ASP A 76 -0.19 -9.05 5.19
N GLY A 77 -1.23 -9.90 5.21
CA GLY A 77 -2.51 -9.63 4.58
C GLY A 77 -2.60 -9.97 3.09
N ASN A 78 -3.74 -9.69 2.53
CA ASN A 78 -4.12 -9.84 1.12
C ASN A 78 -3.89 -11.25 0.52
N HIS A 79 -3.93 -12.29 1.36
CA HIS A 79 -3.77 -13.66 0.85
C HIS A 79 -4.90 -14.05 -0.11
N LEU A 80 -6.16 -13.71 0.23
CA LEU A 80 -7.34 -13.93 -0.61
C LEU A 80 -7.60 -12.79 -1.61
N LEU A 81 -6.77 -11.75 -1.61
CA LEU A 81 -6.90 -10.56 -2.45
C LEU A 81 -5.67 -10.37 -3.35
N PRO A 82 -5.42 -11.27 -4.33
CA PRO A 82 -4.27 -11.21 -5.24
C PRO A 82 -4.46 -10.11 -6.29
N SER A 83 -4.52 -8.87 -5.85
CA SER A 83 -4.83 -7.69 -6.65
C SER A 83 -3.59 -7.18 -7.40
N GLY A 84 -3.74 -6.84 -8.68
CA GLY A 84 -2.80 -6.04 -9.46
C GLY A 84 -1.34 -6.46 -9.35
N LEU A 85 -0.44 -5.50 -9.14
CA LEU A 85 1.01 -5.73 -9.03
C LEU A 85 1.41 -6.54 -7.78
N TRP A 86 0.64 -6.49 -6.70
CA TRP A 86 0.83 -7.43 -5.59
C TRP A 86 0.62 -8.88 -6.03
N GLY A 87 -0.49 -9.15 -6.74
CA GLY A 87 -0.77 -10.49 -7.27
C GLY A 87 0.33 -10.96 -8.23
N GLU A 88 0.78 -10.10 -9.15
CA GLU A 88 1.86 -10.41 -10.10
C GLU A 88 3.18 -10.71 -9.40
N PHE A 89 3.59 -9.90 -8.42
CA PHE A 89 4.79 -10.13 -7.62
C PHE A 89 4.71 -11.47 -6.88
N ARG A 90 3.59 -11.75 -6.23
CA ARG A 90 3.38 -12.99 -5.49
C ARG A 90 3.46 -14.23 -6.39
N GLU A 91 2.88 -14.19 -7.59
CA GLU A 91 2.97 -15.30 -8.55
C GLU A 91 4.42 -15.53 -9.01
N ARG A 92 5.24 -14.48 -9.14
CA ARG A 92 6.67 -14.63 -9.44
C ARG A 92 7.45 -15.24 -8.27
N ILE A 93 7.12 -14.87 -7.03
CA ILE A 93 7.64 -15.54 -5.83
C ILE A 93 7.28 -17.02 -5.85
N TYR A 94 6.03 -17.37 -6.12
CA TYR A 94 5.60 -18.77 -6.21
C TYR A 94 6.35 -19.53 -7.32
N ALA A 95 6.53 -18.91 -8.48
CA ALA A 95 7.27 -19.51 -9.58
C ALA A 95 8.75 -19.76 -9.22
N HIS A 96 9.39 -18.80 -8.53
CA HIS A 96 10.80 -18.92 -8.10
C HIS A 96 11.02 -20.11 -7.16
N TYR A 97 10.13 -20.28 -6.15
CA TYR A 97 10.27 -21.34 -5.15
C TYR A 97 9.56 -22.64 -5.48
N GLY A 98 8.82 -22.73 -6.59
CA GLY A 98 8.09 -23.94 -7.01
C GLY A 98 6.72 -24.11 -6.38
N GLY A 99 6.06 -23.03 -6.01
CA GLY A 99 4.65 -23.01 -5.63
C GLY A 99 4.34 -22.44 -4.24
N PRO A 100 3.06 -22.19 -3.95
CA PRO A 100 2.63 -21.53 -2.71
C PRO A 100 3.00 -22.31 -1.44
N SER A 101 3.00 -23.65 -1.47
CA SER A 101 3.39 -24.49 -0.32
C SER A 101 4.86 -24.36 0.07
N LYS A 102 5.72 -23.93 -0.85
CA LYS A 102 7.16 -23.76 -0.62
C LYS A 102 7.51 -22.44 0.06
N VAL A 103 6.59 -21.52 0.10
CA VAL A 103 6.75 -20.20 0.74
C VAL A 103 5.88 -20.03 1.99
N ALA A 104 5.02 -20.98 2.32
CA ALA A 104 4.28 -21.04 3.58
C ALA A 104 5.13 -21.69 4.67
N THR A 105 6.32 -21.15 4.94
CA THR A 105 7.38 -21.78 5.75
C THR A 105 7.36 -21.33 7.21
N GLY A 106 6.81 -20.15 7.52
CA GLY A 106 6.57 -19.65 8.87
C GLY A 106 5.09 -19.76 9.25
N TRP A 107 4.67 -19.01 10.29
CA TRP A 107 3.27 -18.99 10.73
C TRP A 107 2.64 -17.58 10.76
N VAL A 108 3.42 -16.52 10.59
CA VAL A 108 2.92 -15.14 10.61
C VAL A 108 2.27 -14.75 9.27
N SER A 109 2.66 -15.40 8.18
CA SER A 109 2.20 -15.11 6.82
C SER A 109 2.06 -16.38 5.98
N ASN A 110 1.38 -16.28 4.85
CA ASN A 110 1.31 -17.34 3.84
C ASN A 110 2.38 -17.21 2.75
N THR A 111 3.16 -16.12 2.73
CA THR A 111 4.14 -15.86 1.68
C THR A 111 5.42 -15.31 2.32
N HIS A 112 6.41 -16.17 2.45
CA HIS A 112 7.75 -15.88 2.95
C HIS A 112 8.76 -16.05 1.82
N PHE A 113 9.76 -15.19 1.76
CA PHE A 113 10.80 -15.23 0.73
C PHE A 113 12.09 -14.58 1.23
N GLU A 114 13.17 -14.79 0.53
CA GLU A 114 14.45 -14.13 0.82
C GLU A 114 14.44 -12.69 0.26
N PRO A 115 14.84 -11.67 1.03
CA PRO A 115 14.85 -10.26 0.59
C PRO A 115 15.58 -10.01 -0.74
N HIS A 116 16.72 -10.70 -0.98
CA HIS A 116 17.46 -10.56 -2.25
C HIS A 116 16.65 -11.08 -3.45
N VAL A 117 15.83 -12.14 -3.27
CA VAL A 117 14.93 -12.65 -4.31
C VAL A 117 13.85 -11.63 -4.66
N ALA A 118 13.28 -10.96 -3.66
CA ALA A 118 12.34 -9.88 -3.92
C ALA A 118 12.97 -8.74 -4.73
N ASN A 119 14.19 -8.30 -4.38
CA ASN A 119 14.93 -7.31 -5.15
C ASN A 119 15.17 -7.76 -6.60
N GLN A 120 15.56 -9.02 -6.81
CA GLN A 120 15.76 -9.57 -8.15
C GLN A 120 14.46 -9.52 -8.96
N ILE A 121 13.35 -10.00 -8.41
CA ILE A 121 12.05 -10.01 -9.08
C ILE A 121 11.61 -8.59 -9.46
N TRP A 122 11.77 -7.60 -8.55
CA TRP A 122 11.46 -6.20 -8.87
C TRP A 122 12.35 -5.65 -10.00
N LYS A 123 13.62 -5.98 -10.02
CA LYS A 123 14.53 -5.60 -11.13
C LYS A 123 14.11 -6.24 -12.46
N GLU A 124 13.73 -7.51 -12.45
CA GLU A 124 13.22 -8.21 -13.64
C GLU A 124 11.91 -7.58 -14.15
N MET A 125 10.96 -7.33 -13.25
CA MET A 125 9.70 -6.66 -13.62
C MET A 125 9.93 -5.27 -14.19
N ALA A 126 10.84 -4.50 -13.60
CA ALA A 126 11.17 -3.15 -14.06
C ALA A 126 11.90 -3.16 -15.41
N SER A 127 12.83 -4.09 -15.62
CA SER A 127 13.59 -4.19 -16.87
C SER A 127 12.74 -4.57 -18.09
N ALA A 128 11.58 -5.19 -17.85
CA ALA A 128 10.61 -5.50 -18.90
C ALA A 128 9.88 -4.26 -19.45
N GLU A 129 9.92 -3.12 -18.72
CA GLU A 129 9.17 -1.91 -19.06
C GLU A 129 10.05 -0.90 -19.82
N LYS A 130 9.86 -0.80 -21.14
CA LYS A 130 10.70 0.03 -22.03
C LYS A 130 10.69 1.52 -21.68
N SER A 131 9.60 2.03 -21.12
CA SER A 131 9.42 3.43 -20.75
C SER A 131 9.90 3.76 -19.33
N LEU A 132 10.46 2.77 -18.60
CA LEU A 132 10.98 2.91 -17.24
C LEU A 132 12.50 3.01 -17.24
N GLN A 133 13.02 4.06 -16.59
CA GLN A 133 14.41 4.18 -16.21
C GLN A 133 14.53 4.15 -14.69
N ILE A 134 15.57 3.50 -14.17
CA ILE A 134 15.89 3.50 -12.74
C ILE A 134 17.32 4.03 -12.56
N ILE A 135 17.50 4.91 -11.58
CA ILE A 135 18.80 5.41 -11.16
C ILE A 135 18.96 5.11 -9.68
N HIS A 136 20.01 4.38 -9.34
CA HIS A 136 20.35 3.99 -7.97
C HIS A 136 21.39 4.90 -7.35
N GLN A 137 21.48 4.87 -6.00
CA GLN A 137 22.49 5.53 -5.20
C GLN A 137 22.43 7.07 -5.30
N TYR A 138 21.21 7.59 -5.48
CA TYR A 138 20.96 9.02 -5.44
C TYR A 138 19.98 9.39 -4.33
N GLN A 139 20.47 10.12 -3.34
CA GLN A 139 19.70 10.62 -2.21
C GLN A 139 18.94 11.87 -2.59
N PHE A 140 17.66 11.93 -2.24
CA PHE A 140 16.81 13.11 -2.38
C PHE A 140 17.37 14.28 -1.54
N ARG A 141 17.35 15.49 -2.11
CA ARG A 141 17.78 16.72 -1.43
C ARG A 141 16.67 17.75 -1.30
N SER A 142 15.98 18.06 -2.38
CA SER A 142 14.88 19.03 -2.36
C SER A 142 13.92 18.87 -3.52
N ALA A 143 12.66 19.21 -3.29
CA ALA A 143 11.67 19.38 -4.35
C ALA A 143 11.95 20.66 -5.15
N ILE A 144 11.51 20.69 -6.42
CA ILE A 144 11.48 21.88 -7.26
C ILE A 144 10.06 22.38 -7.31
N VAL A 145 9.80 23.50 -6.64
CA VAL A 145 8.49 24.13 -6.55
C VAL A 145 8.45 25.38 -7.40
N GLN A 146 7.49 25.49 -8.29
CA GLN A 146 7.25 26.67 -9.14
C GLN A 146 6.18 27.59 -8.52
N LYS A 147 5.95 28.77 -9.14
CA LYS A 147 4.88 29.70 -8.75
C LYS A 147 3.52 28.95 -8.70
N GLY A 148 2.69 29.28 -7.71
CA GLY A 148 1.38 28.65 -7.53
C GLY A 148 1.45 27.26 -6.88
N SER A 149 2.52 26.96 -6.14
CA SER A 149 2.68 25.68 -5.42
C SER A 149 2.63 24.45 -6.33
N HIS A 150 3.17 24.56 -7.56
CA HIS A 150 3.30 23.45 -8.49
C HIS A 150 4.66 22.76 -8.33
N ILE A 151 4.64 21.47 -8.04
CA ILE A 151 5.85 20.64 -7.91
C ILE A 151 6.20 20.11 -9.29
N SER A 152 7.39 20.50 -9.80
CA SER A 152 7.83 20.23 -11.17
C SER A 152 9.10 19.38 -11.26
N GLY A 153 9.55 18.79 -10.15
CA GLY A 153 10.74 17.95 -10.13
C GLY A 153 11.42 17.87 -8.77
N ALA A 154 12.64 17.33 -8.77
CA ALA A 154 13.45 17.18 -7.57
C ALA A 154 14.95 17.24 -7.88
N ARG A 155 15.74 17.49 -6.83
CA ARG A 155 17.20 17.48 -6.82
C ARG A 155 17.71 16.34 -5.97
N PHE A 156 18.79 15.72 -6.44
CA PHE A 156 19.41 14.58 -5.80
C PHE A 156 20.93 14.74 -5.77
N ILE A 157 21.58 13.99 -4.88
CA ILE A 157 23.03 13.88 -4.81
C ILE A 157 23.41 12.40 -4.90
N ASN A 158 24.43 12.08 -5.69
CA ASN A 158 25.01 10.75 -5.76
C ASN A 158 25.78 10.43 -4.48
N LEU A 159 25.51 9.27 -3.87
CA LEU A 159 26.13 8.88 -2.59
C LEU A 159 27.58 8.43 -2.71
N GLN A 160 28.08 8.16 -3.93
CA GLN A 160 29.44 7.69 -4.16
C GLN A 160 30.41 8.83 -4.49
N ASN A 161 29.96 9.83 -5.27
CA ASN A 161 30.83 10.85 -5.84
C ASN A 161 30.28 12.28 -5.68
N GLU A 162 29.19 12.45 -4.92
CA GLU A 162 28.54 13.73 -4.63
C GLU A 162 28.04 14.52 -5.85
N SER A 163 28.01 13.89 -7.06
CA SER A 163 27.51 14.56 -8.25
C SER A 163 26.01 14.87 -8.13
N GLN A 164 25.60 16.01 -8.72
CA GLN A 164 24.22 16.47 -8.62
C GLN A 164 23.38 15.96 -9.81
N LEU A 165 22.15 15.52 -9.52
CA LEU A 165 21.13 15.20 -10.48
C LEU A 165 19.92 16.09 -10.25
N VAL A 166 19.47 16.77 -11.31
CA VAL A 166 18.23 17.54 -11.34
C VAL A 166 17.26 16.89 -12.30
N VAL A 167 16.06 16.60 -11.83
CA VAL A 167 15.02 15.99 -12.66
C VAL A 167 13.80 16.89 -12.70
N TYR A 168 13.40 17.31 -13.90
CA TYR A 168 12.12 17.97 -14.15
C TYR A 168 11.10 16.96 -14.64
N ALA A 169 9.87 17.06 -14.15
CA ALA A 169 8.77 16.15 -14.47
C ALA A 169 7.43 16.89 -14.58
N LYS A 170 6.49 16.33 -15.34
CA LYS A 170 5.10 16.81 -15.38
C LYS A 170 4.36 16.43 -14.09
N GLN A 171 4.66 15.25 -13.55
CA GLN A 171 4.14 14.77 -12.27
C GLN A 171 5.27 14.14 -11.45
N VAL A 172 5.25 14.37 -10.15
CA VAL A 172 6.16 13.79 -9.16
C VAL A 172 5.36 12.87 -8.23
N ILE A 173 5.89 11.67 -7.95
CA ILE A 173 5.34 10.76 -6.95
C ILE A 173 6.29 10.75 -5.76
N ASP A 174 5.78 11.15 -4.57
CA ASP A 174 6.51 10.97 -3.32
C ASP A 174 6.31 9.52 -2.84
N ALA A 175 7.32 8.70 -3.06
CA ALA A 175 7.41 7.33 -2.59
C ALA A 175 8.55 7.16 -1.57
N THR A 176 8.97 8.25 -0.92
CA THR A 176 9.98 8.19 0.14
C THR A 176 9.40 7.58 1.42
N GLU A 177 10.22 6.85 2.16
CA GLU A 177 9.81 6.15 3.38
C GLU A 177 9.20 7.08 4.45
N LEU A 178 9.62 8.34 4.49
CA LEU A 178 9.24 9.30 5.53
C LEU A 178 8.48 10.54 5.01
N GLY A 179 8.09 10.56 3.71
CA GLY A 179 7.39 11.71 3.10
C GLY A 179 8.29 12.94 2.95
N ASP A 180 9.53 12.75 2.50
CA ASP A 180 10.52 13.82 2.45
C ASP A 180 10.25 14.81 1.28
N VAL A 181 9.64 14.36 0.17
CA VAL A 181 9.30 15.26 -0.95
C VAL A 181 8.20 16.23 -0.54
N MET A 182 7.10 15.74 0.06
CA MET A 182 6.01 16.61 0.51
C MET A 182 6.49 17.61 1.55
N ALA A 183 7.35 17.20 2.50
CA ALA A 183 7.92 18.11 3.48
C ALA A 183 8.79 19.19 2.85
N SER A 184 9.69 18.81 1.94
CA SER A 184 10.56 19.73 1.22
C SER A 184 9.80 20.73 0.35
N ALA A 185 8.63 20.32 -0.17
CA ALA A 185 7.78 21.16 -1.00
C ALA A 185 6.85 22.08 -0.18
N GLY A 186 6.80 21.95 1.13
CA GLY A 186 5.88 22.70 2.00
C GLY A 186 4.43 22.19 1.93
N VAL A 187 4.22 20.97 1.48
CA VAL A 187 2.90 20.33 1.48
C VAL A 187 2.49 20.02 2.93
N PRO A 188 1.30 20.38 3.38
CA PRO A 188 0.84 20.08 4.74
C PRO A 188 0.75 18.57 5.03
N PHE A 189 1.21 18.17 6.21
CA PHE A 189 1.21 16.79 6.70
C PHE A 189 0.94 16.71 8.20
N ASP A 190 0.63 15.52 8.69
CA ASP A 190 0.56 15.16 10.10
C ASP A 190 1.72 14.23 10.47
N VAL A 191 2.10 14.24 11.76
CA VAL A 191 3.07 13.33 12.37
C VAL A 191 2.49 12.85 13.68
N GLY A 192 2.72 11.58 14.03
CA GLY A 192 2.28 11.01 15.30
C GLY A 192 0.77 10.84 15.40
N MET A 193 0.23 10.83 16.63
CA MET A 193 -1.16 10.51 16.91
C MET A 193 -2.02 11.77 16.94
N GLU A 194 -3.13 11.78 16.19
CA GLU A 194 -4.15 12.84 16.31
C GLU A 194 -5.00 12.64 17.56
N ALA A 195 -5.37 13.75 18.21
CA ALA A 195 -6.36 13.70 19.28
C ALA A 195 -7.68 13.06 18.79
N SER A 196 -8.27 12.20 19.60
CA SER A 196 -9.54 11.51 19.27
C SER A 196 -10.64 12.49 18.89
N ALA A 197 -10.69 13.67 19.52
CA ALA A 197 -11.64 14.73 19.18
C ALA A 197 -11.42 15.32 17.77
N THR A 198 -10.21 15.27 17.22
CA THR A 198 -9.88 15.80 15.89
C THR A 198 -10.35 14.89 14.77
N THR A 199 -10.25 13.57 14.95
CA THR A 199 -10.63 12.57 13.93
C THR A 199 -12.01 11.98 14.15
N GLY A 200 -12.57 12.13 15.37
CA GLY A 200 -13.78 11.44 15.80
C GLY A 200 -13.58 9.94 16.05
N GLU A 201 -12.34 9.46 16.01
CA GLU A 201 -11.98 8.06 16.28
C GLU A 201 -11.92 7.83 17.80
N ASN A 202 -12.65 6.83 18.29
CA ASN A 202 -12.68 6.54 19.72
C ASN A 202 -11.51 5.64 20.16
N VAL A 203 -10.30 6.20 20.12
CA VAL A 203 -9.04 5.50 20.43
C VAL A 203 -8.30 6.06 21.64
N GLN A 204 -8.94 6.93 22.41
CA GLN A 204 -8.46 7.45 23.70
C GLN A 204 -7.12 8.22 23.62
N VAL A 205 -6.85 8.91 22.52
CA VAL A 205 -5.74 9.87 22.40
C VAL A 205 -6.26 11.25 22.85
N PRO A 206 -5.82 11.76 24.02
CA PRO A 206 -6.42 12.97 24.61
C PRO A 206 -5.96 14.25 23.91
N ALA A 207 -4.72 14.27 23.39
CA ALA A 207 -4.13 15.40 22.69
C ALA A 207 -3.25 14.93 21.54
N THR A 208 -3.22 15.70 20.46
CA THR A 208 -2.30 15.45 19.33
C THR A 208 -0.86 15.53 19.82
N ASN A 209 -0.03 14.58 19.38
CA ASN A 209 1.39 14.45 19.74
C ASN A 209 2.20 14.04 18.50
N ASP A 210 3.53 13.94 18.65
CA ASP A 210 4.46 13.55 17.59
C ASP A 210 5.02 12.13 17.73
N ILE A 211 4.33 11.29 18.52
CA ILE A 211 4.73 9.89 18.77
C ILE A 211 4.36 9.05 17.55
N ILE A 212 5.38 8.59 16.83
CA ILE A 212 5.26 7.64 15.72
C ILE A 212 5.44 6.20 16.20
N GLN A 213 5.19 5.24 15.32
CA GLN A 213 5.40 3.83 15.64
C GLN A 213 6.90 3.49 15.75
N ASP A 214 7.20 2.47 16.58
CA ASP A 214 8.54 1.88 16.69
C ASP A 214 9.04 1.41 15.33
N LEU A 215 10.34 1.52 15.08
CA LEU A 215 10.98 0.97 13.89
C LEU A 215 11.79 -0.28 14.23
N THR A 216 12.15 -1.05 13.21
CA THR A 216 13.01 -2.23 13.35
C THR A 216 14.16 -2.15 12.34
N TYR A 217 15.36 -2.44 12.76
CA TYR A 217 16.43 -2.80 11.82
C TYR A 217 16.43 -4.32 11.66
N VAL A 218 15.93 -4.82 10.53
CA VAL A 218 15.73 -6.25 10.32
C VAL A 218 17.07 -6.96 10.07
N ALA A 219 17.20 -8.17 10.58
CA ALA A 219 18.27 -9.09 10.24
C ALA A 219 17.70 -10.38 9.65
N ILE A 220 18.44 -11.00 8.74
CA ILE A 220 18.17 -12.36 8.31
C ILE A 220 19.21 -13.27 8.95
N LEU A 221 18.74 -14.24 9.72
CA LEU A 221 19.55 -15.29 10.28
C LEU A 221 19.53 -16.52 9.38
N LYS A 222 20.64 -17.22 9.29
CA LYS A 222 20.79 -18.48 8.55
C LYS A 222 21.17 -19.58 9.53
N ASP A 223 20.57 -20.74 9.37
CA ASP A 223 20.96 -21.93 10.12
C ASP A 223 22.19 -22.57 9.46
N TYR A 224 23.32 -22.48 10.15
CA TYR A 224 24.59 -23.03 9.69
C TYR A 224 24.77 -24.50 10.08
N GLY A 225 23.77 -25.10 10.72
CA GLY A 225 23.73 -26.52 11.06
C GLY A 225 24.13 -26.85 12.49
N ARG A 226 23.80 -28.06 12.89
CA ARG A 226 24.01 -28.55 14.26
C ARG A 226 25.50 -28.55 14.63
N GLY A 227 25.82 -27.99 15.80
CA GLY A 227 27.18 -27.95 16.35
C GLY A 227 28.04 -26.78 15.85
N VAL A 228 27.54 -25.97 14.92
CA VAL A 228 28.21 -24.72 14.53
C VAL A 228 27.89 -23.64 15.56
N ASP A 229 28.90 -22.90 16.01
CA ASP A 229 28.74 -21.74 16.89
C ASP A 229 28.98 -20.44 16.09
N CYS A 230 27.89 -19.74 15.80
CA CYS A 230 27.87 -18.45 15.11
C CYS A 230 27.65 -17.28 16.08
N THR A 231 27.87 -17.49 17.40
CA THR A 231 27.64 -16.46 18.42
C THR A 231 28.46 -15.22 18.12
N ILE A 232 27.79 -14.08 17.95
CA ILE A 232 28.45 -12.80 17.71
C ILE A 232 29.14 -12.29 18.97
N VAL A 233 30.09 -11.37 18.81
CA VAL A 233 30.71 -10.68 19.95
C VAL A 233 29.63 -9.97 20.75
N LYS A 234 29.70 -10.06 22.09
CA LYS A 234 28.74 -9.40 23.00
C LYS A 234 28.61 -7.90 22.68
N PRO A 235 27.43 -7.42 22.24
CA PRO A 235 27.25 -6.02 21.91
C PRO A 235 27.30 -5.11 23.13
N ALA A 236 27.74 -3.86 22.92
CA ALA A 236 27.74 -2.85 23.97
C ALA A 236 26.33 -2.62 24.52
N GLY A 237 26.21 -2.47 25.84
CA GLY A 237 24.94 -2.22 26.51
C GLY A 237 23.99 -3.43 26.52
N TYR A 238 24.46 -4.64 26.26
CA TYR A 238 23.63 -5.84 26.31
C TYR A 238 23.18 -6.13 27.75
N ASP A 239 21.87 -6.18 27.93
CA ASP A 239 21.18 -6.61 29.13
C ASP A 239 20.07 -7.61 28.74
N PRO A 240 20.11 -8.88 29.18
CA PRO A 240 19.08 -9.86 28.84
C PRO A 240 17.69 -9.49 29.34
N THR A 241 17.57 -8.71 30.42
CA THR A 241 16.28 -8.30 30.99
C THR A 241 15.48 -7.41 30.04
N GLU A 242 16.16 -6.74 29.08
CA GLU A 242 15.49 -5.97 28.02
C GLU A 242 14.54 -6.86 27.19
N PHE A 243 14.89 -8.14 27.02
CA PHE A 243 14.17 -9.11 26.20
C PHE A 243 13.24 -10.02 27.00
N ASP A 244 13.09 -9.77 28.31
CA ASP A 244 12.16 -10.51 29.16
C ASP A 244 10.72 -10.29 28.65
N GLY A 245 9.99 -11.38 28.42
CA GLY A 245 8.68 -11.36 27.78
C GLY A 245 8.70 -11.46 26.25
N SER A 246 9.87 -11.71 25.60
CA SER A 246 9.91 -12.00 24.17
C SER A 246 9.25 -13.34 23.80
N CYS A 247 9.30 -14.34 24.70
CA CYS A 247 8.67 -15.65 24.58
C CYS A 247 8.37 -16.24 25.97
N LEU A 248 7.50 -17.26 26.04
CA LEU A 248 7.04 -17.85 27.33
C LEU A 248 8.17 -18.43 28.17
N ASP A 249 9.20 -19.02 27.54
CA ASP A 249 10.31 -19.64 28.26
C ASP A 249 11.29 -18.60 28.82
N PHE A 250 11.13 -17.33 28.44
CA PHE A 250 11.89 -16.20 28.97
C PHE A 250 10.91 -15.07 29.36
N TYR A 251 10.15 -15.30 30.44
CA TYR A 251 9.14 -14.41 30.99
C TYR A 251 9.16 -14.45 32.52
N GLN A 252 9.86 -13.50 33.12
CA GLN A 252 10.04 -13.40 34.59
C GLN A 252 9.25 -12.22 35.18
N ASP A 253 9.24 -11.08 34.49
CA ASP A 253 8.51 -9.89 34.92
C ASP A 253 7.03 -10.00 34.55
N THR A 254 6.22 -10.43 35.51
CA THR A 254 4.76 -10.61 35.35
C THR A 254 3.98 -9.29 35.21
N THR A 255 4.62 -8.14 35.35
CA THR A 255 4.01 -6.82 35.04
C THR A 255 3.95 -6.57 33.55
N ARG A 256 4.75 -7.26 32.76
CA ARG A 256 4.74 -7.21 31.29
C ARG A 256 3.62 -8.07 30.72
N ILE A 257 3.24 -7.77 29.48
CA ILE A 257 2.25 -8.58 28.75
C ILE A 257 2.82 -9.99 28.54
N LYS A 258 2.09 -11.01 29.03
CA LYS A 258 2.48 -12.40 28.85
C LYS A 258 2.57 -12.78 27.39
N PRO A 259 3.70 -13.34 26.90
CA PRO A 259 3.83 -13.81 25.52
C PRO A 259 2.81 -14.88 25.17
N GLY A 260 2.36 -14.88 23.91
CA GLY A 260 1.40 -15.89 23.40
C GLY A 260 2.06 -17.19 22.93
N VAL A 261 3.40 -17.24 22.83
CA VAL A 261 4.13 -18.38 22.24
C VAL A 261 5.41 -18.67 23.01
N ASP A 262 5.84 -19.94 23.01
CA ASP A 262 7.16 -20.36 23.49
C ASP A 262 8.28 -19.87 22.56
N CYS A 263 9.54 -20.01 23.01
CA CYS A 263 10.68 -19.50 22.25
C CYS A 263 10.94 -20.30 20.96
N ALA A 264 10.64 -21.60 20.96
CA ALA A 264 10.76 -22.44 19.78
C ALA A 264 9.74 -22.04 18.70
N LYS A 265 8.51 -21.73 19.10
CA LYS A 265 7.48 -21.19 18.19
C LYS A 265 7.83 -19.78 17.75
N MET A 266 8.31 -18.92 18.65
CA MET A 266 8.71 -17.54 18.34
C MET A 266 9.72 -17.51 17.19
N ILE A 267 10.84 -18.23 17.29
CA ILE A 267 11.92 -18.14 16.29
C ILE A 267 11.45 -18.56 14.88
N THR A 268 10.42 -19.37 14.77
CA THR A 268 9.88 -19.86 13.49
C THR A 268 8.79 -18.97 12.90
N TYR A 269 8.45 -17.84 13.55
CA TYR A 269 7.31 -17.01 13.10
C TYR A 269 7.43 -16.58 11.62
N ALA A 270 8.63 -16.22 11.19
CA ALA A 270 8.96 -15.83 9.83
C ALA A 270 10.15 -16.65 9.31
N LYS A 271 10.04 -17.98 9.42
CA LYS A 271 10.97 -18.89 8.76
C LYS A 271 10.85 -18.71 7.25
N LEU A 272 11.97 -18.44 6.59
CA LEU A 272 12.07 -18.23 5.16
C LEU A 272 12.49 -19.52 4.46
N PRO A 273 12.34 -19.62 3.13
CA PRO A 273 13.07 -20.61 2.32
C PRO A 273 14.59 -20.53 2.58
N GLY A 274 15.36 -21.54 2.17
CA GLY A 274 16.81 -21.53 2.32
C GLY A 274 17.35 -21.67 3.76
N ASN A 275 16.55 -22.22 4.69
CA ASN A 275 16.89 -22.34 6.11
C ASN A 275 17.25 -21.00 6.76
N LYS A 276 16.59 -19.94 6.35
CA LYS A 276 16.74 -18.59 6.89
C LYS A 276 15.57 -18.20 7.78
N TYR A 277 15.77 -17.15 8.59
CA TYR A 277 14.80 -16.64 9.54
C TYR A 277 14.86 -15.12 9.52
N MET A 278 13.74 -14.47 9.22
CA MET A 278 13.63 -13.02 9.33
C MET A 278 13.46 -12.62 10.81
N LEU A 279 14.28 -11.70 11.26
CA LEU A 279 14.23 -11.20 12.64
C LEU A 279 13.60 -9.80 12.66
N ASN A 280 12.30 -9.77 12.95
CA ASN A 280 11.47 -8.58 13.10
C ASN A 280 10.44 -8.85 14.20
N TRP A 281 10.93 -9.08 15.46
CA TRP A 281 10.07 -9.44 16.57
C TRP A 281 9.68 -8.20 17.38
N PRO A 282 8.37 -7.85 17.46
CA PRO A 282 7.91 -6.63 18.10
C PRO A 282 7.99 -6.68 19.64
N GLY A 283 7.82 -5.52 20.24
CA GLY A 283 7.74 -5.37 21.68
C GLY A 283 9.06 -5.67 22.38
N HIS A 284 9.24 -6.88 22.95
CA HIS A 284 10.45 -7.28 23.66
C HIS A 284 11.52 -7.92 22.77
N GLY A 285 11.47 -7.70 21.46
CA GLY A 285 12.50 -8.13 20.49
C GLY A 285 13.38 -6.97 20.03
N ASN A 286 13.56 -6.88 18.71
CA ASN A 286 14.46 -5.90 18.10
C ASN A 286 13.81 -4.57 17.65
N ASP A 287 12.57 -4.31 18.05
CA ASP A 287 11.95 -2.98 17.88
C ASP A 287 12.65 -1.95 18.75
N ILE A 288 12.68 -0.70 18.25
CA ILE A 288 13.19 0.48 18.95
C ILE A 288 12.36 1.71 18.59
N TYR A 289 12.14 2.61 19.55
CA TYR A 289 11.54 3.91 19.28
C TYR A 289 12.61 4.93 18.87
N LEU A 290 12.51 5.42 17.63
CA LEU A 290 13.33 6.52 17.10
C LEU A 290 12.47 7.39 16.18
N ASN A 291 12.29 8.66 16.53
CA ASN A 291 11.62 9.61 15.63
C ASN A 291 12.65 10.22 14.67
N LEU A 292 12.70 9.71 13.44
CA LEU A 292 13.65 10.15 12.40
C LEU A 292 13.11 11.27 11.51
N ILE A 293 11.85 11.69 11.69
CA ILE A 293 11.11 12.47 10.70
C ILE A 293 11.76 13.83 10.42
N ASN A 294 12.10 14.58 11.46
CA ASN A 294 12.65 15.95 11.32
C ASN A 294 14.17 16.00 11.34
N LEU A 295 14.83 14.86 11.22
CA LEU A 295 16.29 14.76 11.20
C LEU A 295 16.84 14.89 9.78
N THR A 296 18.01 15.50 9.65
CA THR A 296 18.80 15.48 8.42
C THR A 296 19.27 14.05 8.11
N PRO A 297 19.65 13.74 6.87
CA PRO A 297 20.18 12.41 6.52
C PRO A 297 21.38 11.98 7.40
N ALA A 298 22.27 12.90 7.75
CA ALA A 298 23.42 12.61 8.62
C ALA A 298 23.00 12.29 10.06
N GLU A 299 22.02 13.03 10.61
CA GLU A 299 21.45 12.76 11.92
C GLU A 299 20.69 11.43 11.93
N ARG A 300 19.89 11.14 10.89
CA ARG A 300 19.23 9.82 10.72
C ARG A 300 20.25 8.68 10.75
N ALA A 301 21.34 8.79 9.99
CA ALA A 301 22.40 7.79 9.96
C ALA A 301 23.00 7.55 11.36
N LYS A 302 23.24 8.62 12.13
CA LYS A 302 23.75 8.53 13.51
C LYS A 302 22.75 7.82 14.44
N GLU A 303 21.45 8.17 14.38
CA GLU A 303 20.42 7.53 15.20
C GLU A 303 20.23 6.05 14.83
N LEU A 304 20.33 5.70 13.55
CA LEU A 304 20.17 4.33 13.07
C LEU A 304 21.26 3.36 13.56
N VAL A 305 22.41 3.87 14.00
CA VAL A 305 23.40 3.02 14.71
C VAL A 305 22.78 2.40 15.96
N LYS A 306 21.91 3.13 16.68
CA LYS A 306 21.22 2.62 17.87
C LYS A 306 20.28 1.46 17.49
N ALA A 307 19.56 1.57 16.36
CA ALA A 307 18.68 0.52 15.89
C ALA A 307 19.43 -0.75 15.49
N LYS A 308 20.58 -0.60 14.81
CA LYS A 308 21.47 -1.73 14.50
C LYS A 308 21.98 -2.41 15.78
N GLN A 309 22.41 -1.62 16.78
CA GLN A 309 22.84 -2.17 18.07
C GLN A 309 21.71 -2.90 18.80
N GLN A 310 20.47 -2.41 18.72
CA GLN A 310 19.30 -3.10 19.29
C GLN A 310 19.11 -4.48 18.67
N THR A 311 19.20 -4.56 17.34
CA THR A 311 19.08 -5.85 16.64
C THR A 311 20.24 -6.79 16.98
N LEU A 312 21.47 -6.30 17.07
CA LEU A 312 22.62 -7.13 17.47
C LEU A 312 22.48 -7.64 18.92
N ARG A 313 21.98 -6.79 19.86
CA ARG A 313 21.70 -7.24 21.24
C ARG A 313 20.65 -8.36 21.27
N TYR A 314 19.62 -8.24 20.43
CA TYR A 314 18.60 -9.29 20.35
C TYR A 314 19.15 -10.59 19.71
N ILE A 315 19.99 -10.51 18.70
CA ILE A 315 20.68 -11.68 18.11
C ILE A 315 21.55 -12.36 19.16
N TYR A 316 22.34 -11.60 19.92
CA TYR A 316 23.16 -12.14 20.99
C TYR A 316 22.30 -12.82 22.07
N PHE A 317 21.15 -12.21 22.44
CA PHE A 317 20.17 -12.83 23.34
C PHE A 317 19.67 -14.18 22.82
N LEU A 318 19.27 -14.28 21.57
CA LEU A 318 18.83 -15.54 20.94
C LEU A 318 19.92 -16.61 21.00
N GLN A 319 21.18 -16.23 20.72
CA GLN A 319 22.31 -17.16 20.69
C GLN A 319 22.78 -17.56 22.09
N HIS A 320 22.88 -16.59 23.02
CA HIS A 320 23.47 -16.79 24.32
C HIS A 320 22.46 -17.26 25.40
N GLN A 321 21.26 -16.65 25.46
CA GLN A 321 20.25 -16.99 26.47
C GLN A 321 19.33 -18.14 26.02
N LEU A 322 18.92 -18.13 24.76
CA LEU A 322 17.99 -19.14 24.21
C LEU A 322 18.73 -20.32 23.56
N GLY A 323 20.05 -20.25 23.40
CA GLY A 323 20.87 -21.35 22.92
C GLY A 323 20.90 -21.56 21.40
N TYR A 324 20.34 -20.63 20.58
CA TYR A 324 20.32 -20.70 19.12
C TYR A 324 21.67 -20.33 18.50
N LYS A 325 22.77 -20.94 18.97
CA LYS A 325 24.15 -20.63 18.53
C LYS A 325 24.41 -20.92 17.07
N ASN A 326 23.68 -21.85 16.45
CA ASN A 326 23.76 -22.20 15.04
C ASN A 326 23.08 -21.17 14.12
N LEU A 327 22.30 -20.22 14.67
CA LEU A 327 21.68 -19.16 13.90
C LEU A 327 22.60 -17.94 13.87
N GLY A 328 23.28 -17.71 12.75
CA GLY A 328 24.15 -16.55 12.51
C GLY A 328 23.58 -15.59 11.50
N LEU A 329 24.13 -14.37 11.41
CA LEU A 329 23.80 -13.44 10.34
C LEU A 329 24.07 -14.08 8.98
N ALA A 330 23.07 -14.08 8.09
CA ALA A 330 23.17 -14.65 6.77
C ALA A 330 24.28 -13.93 5.96
N ASP A 331 25.21 -14.70 5.40
CA ASP A 331 26.36 -14.21 4.65
C ASP A 331 26.07 -14.00 3.15
N ASP A 332 24.90 -14.46 2.71
CA ASP A 332 24.43 -14.49 1.34
C ASP A 332 23.16 -13.65 1.13
N GLU A 333 22.82 -12.75 2.07
CA GLU A 333 21.55 -12.00 1.97
C GLU A 333 21.80 -10.52 1.60
N PHE A 334 22.31 -9.72 2.50
CA PHE A 334 22.49 -8.29 2.27
C PHE A 334 23.92 -7.93 1.82
N PRO A 335 24.09 -7.01 0.84
CA PRO A 335 25.41 -6.58 0.37
C PRO A 335 26.08 -5.57 1.30
N THR A 336 25.75 -5.58 2.59
CA THR A 336 26.27 -4.68 3.63
C THR A 336 27.40 -5.37 4.40
N SER A 337 28.41 -4.60 4.80
CA SER A 337 29.55 -5.14 5.54
C SER A 337 29.17 -5.72 6.91
N ASP A 338 28.09 -5.22 7.52
CA ASP A 338 27.56 -5.69 8.79
C ASP A 338 26.49 -6.79 8.63
N ARG A 339 26.16 -7.19 7.40
CA ARG A 339 25.14 -8.20 7.05
C ARG A 339 23.73 -7.87 7.57
N LEU A 340 23.47 -6.64 7.94
CA LEU A 340 22.14 -6.15 8.28
C LEU A 340 21.46 -5.53 7.04
N ALA A 341 20.15 -5.33 7.11
CA ALA A 341 19.36 -4.70 6.05
C ALA A 341 19.97 -3.36 5.58
N LEU A 342 19.70 -2.94 4.35
CA LEU A 342 20.23 -1.71 3.79
C LEU A 342 19.62 -0.46 4.45
N ILE A 343 18.32 -0.55 4.80
CA ILE A 343 17.54 0.52 5.43
C ILE A 343 16.73 -0.06 6.60
N PRO A 344 16.28 0.77 7.56
CA PRO A 344 15.37 0.32 8.60
C PRO A 344 13.97 0.06 8.04
N TYR A 345 13.19 -0.75 8.71
CA TYR A 345 11.76 -0.84 8.53
C TYR A 345 11.05 0.26 9.32
N ASN A 346 10.68 1.34 8.64
CA ASN A 346 9.85 2.40 9.18
C ASN A 346 8.37 2.01 9.03
N ARG A 347 7.63 1.95 10.14
CA ARG A 347 6.18 1.67 10.11
C ARG A 347 5.36 2.92 9.83
N GLU A 348 5.90 4.08 10.15
CA GLU A 348 5.22 5.36 10.01
C GLU A 348 6.19 6.46 9.59
N GLY A 349 5.68 7.43 8.85
CA GLY A 349 6.33 8.66 8.45
C GLY A 349 5.38 9.84 8.55
N ARG A 350 5.63 10.91 7.78
CA ARG A 350 4.67 12.00 7.58
C ARG A 350 3.47 11.46 6.82
N ARG A 351 2.27 11.85 7.24
CA ARG A 351 1.01 11.51 6.57
C ARG A 351 0.41 12.78 5.96
N LEU A 352 0.10 12.72 4.68
CA LEU A 352 -0.44 13.84 3.90
C LEU A 352 -1.71 14.42 4.53
N LYS A 353 -1.86 15.74 4.55
CA LYS A 353 -3.18 16.38 4.65
C LYS A 353 -3.79 16.46 3.26
N GLY A 354 -4.44 15.37 2.86
CA GLY A 354 -4.97 15.18 1.51
C GLY A 354 -6.42 15.62 1.36
N VAL A 355 -6.91 15.49 0.13
CA VAL A 355 -8.31 15.76 -0.24
C VAL A 355 -9.26 14.93 0.61
N ILE A 356 -8.88 13.72 0.95
CA ILE A 356 -9.57 12.83 1.90
C ILE A 356 -8.57 12.44 2.99
N ARG A 357 -8.98 12.54 4.25
CA ARG A 357 -8.35 11.83 5.37
C ARG A 357 -9.14 10.54 5.60
N PHE A 358 -8.54 9.40 5.30
CA PHE A 358 -9.17 8.09 5.48
C PHE A 358 -9.08 7.66 6.96
N LYS A 359 -10.22 7.41 7.59
CA LYS A 359 -10.37 7.19 9.03
C LYS A 359 -10.96 5.81 9.32
N VAL A 360 -10.91 5.39 10.59
CA VAL A 360 -11.42 4.08 11.01
C VAL A 360 -12.92 3.92 10.76
N GLN A 361 -13.70 5.01 10.85
CA GLN A 361 -15.13 4.98 10.55
C GLN A 361 -15.40 4.58 9.10
N ASP A 362 -14.57 5.10 8.17
CA ASP A 362 -14.67 4.81 6.72
C ASP A 362 -14.36 3.35 6.40
N ILE A 363 -13.53 2.69 7.23
CA ILE A 363 -13.20 1.27 7.09
C ILE A 363 -14.25 0.39 7.76
N SER A 364 -14.60 0.69 9.00
CA SER A 364 -15.47 -0.17 9.82
C SER A 364 -16.92 -0.20 9.35
N LYS A 365 -17.40 0.92 8.79
CA LYS A 365 -18.78 1.10 8.30
C LYS A 365 -18.81 1.86 6.97
N PRO A 366 -18.25 1.29 5.89
CA PRO A 366 -18.01 2.01 4.63
C PRO A 366 -19.29 2.51 3.95
N PHE A 367 -20.45 1.94 4.26
CA PHE A 367 -21.73 2.31 3.65
C PHE A 367 -22.60 3.23 4.51
N ASP A 368 -22.17 3.52 5.75
CA ASP A 368 -22.93 4.27 6.73
C ASP A 368 -22.25 5.62 7.08
N GLN A 369 -21.34 6.09 6.21
CA GLN A 369 -20.64 7.36 6.37
C GLN A 369 -21.28 8.48 5.56
N GLU A 370 -21.00 9.73 5.93
CA GLU A 370 -21.45 10.94 5.24
C GLU A 370 -21.03 10.91 3.76
N PHE A 371 -19.78 10.49 3.48
CA PHE A 371 -19.23 10.41 2.14
C PHE A 371 -19.09 8.95 1.70
N PRO A 372 -19.60 8.58 0.51
CA PRO A 372 -19.51 7.22 0.00
C PRO A 372 -18.12 6.93 -0.60
N LEU A 373 -17.06 7.00 0.22
CA LEU A 373 -15.66 6.87 -0.19
C LEU A 373 -15.35 5.54 -0.89
N TYR A 374 -16.08 4.47 -0.58
CA TYR A 374 -15.96 3.16 -1.25
C TYR A 374 -16.13 3.26 -2.78
N ARG A 375 -16.81 4.30 -3.30
CA ARG A 375 -16.93 4.53 -4.74
C ARG A 375 -15.64 5.02 -5.37
N THR A 376 -14.67 5.45 -4.58
CA THR A 376 -13.39 5.99 -5.05
C THR A 376 -12.21 5.06 -4.76
N GLY A 377 -12.51 3.80 -4.41
CA GLY A 377 -11.51 2.80 -4.06
C GLY A 377 -10.52 2.51 -5.18
N ILE A 378 -9.21 2.43 -4.84
CA ILE A 378 -8.10 2.21 -5.78
C ILE A 378 -7.13 1.12 -5.33
N ALA A 379 -7.21 0.68 -4.09
CA ALA A 379 -6.36 -0.36 -3.51
C ALA A 379 -7.15 -1.09 -2.42
N VAL A 380 -6.89 -2.37 -2.21
CA VAL A 380 -7.59 -3.18 -1.20
C VAL A 380 -6.65 -3.70 -0.13
N GLY A 381 -7.18 -3.86 1.10
CA GLY A 381 -6.46 -4.41 2.23
C GLY A 381 -7.37 -5.26 3.12
N ASP A 382 -6.79 -6.20 3.85
CA ASP A 382 -7.51 -7.10 4.75
C ASP A 382 -6.82 -7.32 6.11
N TYR A 383 -5.64 -6.72 6.32
CA TYR A 383 -4.95 -6.85 7.60
C TYR A 383 -5.62 -5.99 8.68
N PRO A 384 -5.68 -6.41 9.94
CA PRO A 384 -6.24 -5.58 11.01
C PRO A 384 -5.37 -4.35 11.28
N ILE A 385 -5.91 -3.41 12.03
CA ILE A 385 -5.12 -2.29 12.53
C ILE A 385 -4.11 -2.85 13.54
N ASP A 386 -2.82 -2.70 13.23
CA ASP A 386 -1.70 -3.18 14.02
C ASP A 386 -0.71 -2.05 14.27
N HIS A 387 -0.54 -1.66 15.53
CA HIS A 387 0.30 -0.57 15.97
C HIS A 387 1.45 -1.03 16.85
N HIS A 388 2.61 -0.44 16.64
CA HIS A 388 3.84 -0.68 17.38
C HIS A 388 4.31 0.60 18.07
N HIS A 389 3.89 0.80 19.34
CA HIS A 389 4.29 1.96 20.16
C HIS A 389 4.90 1.55 21.51
N ARG A 390 5.12 0.24 21.73
CA ARG A 390 5.45 -0.31 23.06
C ARG A 390 6.82 0.11 23.58
N LYS A 391 7.74 0.51 22.70
CA LYS A 391 9.06 1.01 23.10
C LYS A 391 9.03 2.46 23.58
N ASN A 392 7.94 3.20 23.32
CA ASN A 392 7.75 4.54 23.85
C ASN A 392 6.69 4.50 24.99
N PRO A 393 7.12 4.57 26.27
CA PRO A 393 6.18 4.53 27.40
C PRO A 393 5.25 5.76 27.48
N ALA A 394 5.60 6.85 26.78
CA ALA A 394 4.75 8.05 26.70
C ALA A 394 3.62 7.92 25.67
N ALA A 395 3.55 6.84 24.90
CA ALA A 395 2.47 6.62 23.97
C ALA A 395 1.13 6.47 24.72
N PRO A 396 0.10 7.29 24.43
CA PRO A 396 -1.15 7.29 25.20
C PRO A 396 -2.00 6.04 24.98
N GLN A 397 -1.72 5.26 23.93
CA GLN A 397 -2.44 4.03 23.63
C GLN A 397 -1.57 3.09 22.78
N HIS A 398 -1.86 1.80 22.89
CA HIS A 398 -1.21 0.72 22.15
C HIS A 398 -2.27 -0.14 21.47
N LEU A 399 -2.56 0.12 20.20
CA LEU A 399 -3.50 -0.68 19.42
C LEU A 399 -2.80 -1.91 18.80
N GLY A 400 -3.43 -3.06 18.93
CA GLY A 400 -3.04 -4.27 18.23
C GLY A 400 -4.29 -5.02 17.78
N PHE A 401 -4.36 -5.37 16.49
CA PHE A 401 -5.44 -6.16 15.90
C PHE A 401 -6.86 -5.61 16.15
N TYR A 402 -7.00 -4.29 16.05
CA TYR A 402 -8.30 -3.63 16.15
C TYR A 402 -9.26 -4.20 15.07
N PRO A 403 -10.49 -4.63 15.45
CA PRO A 403 -11.38 -5.35 14.53
C PRO A 403 -11.97 -4.43 13.46
N ILE A 404 -11.63 -4.71 12.21
CA ILE A 404 -12.19 -4.07 11.00
C ILE A 404 -12.47 -5.16 9.95
N PRO A 405 -13.40 -4.95 9.00
CA PRO A 405 -13.48 -5.80 7.80
C PRO A 405 -12.32 -5.51 6.83
N SER A 406 -12.23 -6.28 5.74
CA SER A 406 -11.39 -5.86 4.61
C SER A 406 -11.93 -4.56 4.00
N PHE A 407 -11.05 -3.75 3.41
CA PHE A 407 -11.34 -2.36 3.05
C PHE A 407 -10.78 -1.98 1.68
N SER A 408 -11.23 -0.82 1.19
CA SER A 408 -10.73 -0.18 -0.03
C SER A 408 -10.27 1.25 0.27
N ILE A 409 -9.06 1.59 -0.18
CA ILE A 409 -8.42 2.90 0.04
C ILE A 409 -8.95 3.89 -0.99
N PRO A 410 -9.42 5.09 -0.60
CA PRO A 410 -9.96 6.08 -1.52
C PRO A 410 -8.87 6.84 -2.27
N LEU A 411 -9.09 7.15 -3.55
CA LEU A 411 -8.15 7.90 -4.41
C LEU A 411 -7.74 9.24 -3.81
N GLY A 412 -8.68 9.95 -3.17
CA GLY A 412 -8.42 11.26 -2.58
C GLY A 412 -7.38 11.27 -1.45
N ALA A 413 -7.04 10.11 -0.90
CA ALA A 413 -5.98 9.96 0.09
C ALA A 413 -4.56 10.16 -0.48
N LEU A 414 -4.39 10.08 -1.82
CA LEU A 414 -3.11 10.27 -2.50
C LEU A 414 -2.86 11.73 -2.93
N LEU A 415 -3.85 12.60 -2.83
CA LEU A 415 -3.89 13.91 -3.46
C LEU A 415 -3.73 15.04 -2.44
N PRO A 416 -2.71 15.92 -2.55
CA PRO A 416 -2.60 17.12 -1.74
C PRO A 416 -3.77 18.09 -1.97
N VAL A 417 -4.24 18.80 -0.93
CA VAL A 417 -5.27 19.83 -1.09
C VAL A 417 -4.73 21.12 -1.71
N SER A 418 -3.48 21.47 -1.47
CA SER A 418 -2.92 22.80 -1.74
C SER A 418 -1.90 22.85 -2.87
N HIS A 419 -1.28 21.72 -3.24
CA HIS A 419 -0.21 21.66 -4.23
C HIS A 419 -0.64 20.84 -5.43
N SER A 420 -0.16 21.20 -6.61
CA SER A 420 -0.32 20.43 -7.85
C SER A 420 1.01 19.80 -8.29
N GLY A 421 0.95 18.88 -9.25
CA GLY A 421 2.15 18.19 -9.74
C GLY A 421 2.73 17.13 -8.79
N LEU A 422 2.05 16.82 -7.68
CA LEU A 422 2.44 15.80 -6.71
C LEU A 422 1.31 14.79 -6.49
N VAL A 423 1.69 13.53 -6.45
CA VAL A 423 0.92 12.40 -5.92
C VAL A 423 1.72 11.79 -4.77
N VAL A 424 1.09 11.53 -3.64
CA VAL A 424 1.75 10.93 -2.48
C VAL A 424 1.41 9.44 -2.42
N ALA A 425 2.42 8.62 -2.26
CA ALA A 425 2.31 7.18 -2.15
C ALA A 425 2.95 6.69 -0.83
N GLU A 426 3.37 5.44 -0.77
CA GLU A 426 3.99 4.80 0.38
C GLU A 426 3.08 4.87 1.63
N LYS A 427 3.66 4.87 2.79
CA LYS A 427 2.97 5.06 4.08
C LYS A 427 2.56 6.52 4.33
N GLY A 428 2.94 7.42 3.40
CA GLY A 428 2.70 8.86 3.48
C GLY A 428 1.32 9.33 3.01
N ILE A 429 0.43 8.44 2.57
CA ILE A 429 -0.93 8.83 2.14
C ILE A 429 -1.74 9.45 3.28
N SER A 430 -2.83 10.14 2.93
CA SER A 430 -3.70 10.84 3.88
C SER A 430 -4.61 9.89 4.66
N VAL A 431 -4.10 9.38 5.76
CA VAL A 431 -4.81 8.52 6.70
C VAL A 431 -4.63 9.05 8.13
N SER A 432 -5.53 8.67 9.05
CA SER A 432 -5.26 8.87 10.48
C SER A 432 -4.11 7.98 10.95
N ASN A 433 -3.49 8.30 12.10
CA ASN A 433 -2.51 7.42 12.74
C ASN A 433 -3.10 6.01 12.92
N VAL A 434 -4.36 5.91 13.36
CA VAL A 434 -5.04 4.62 13.56
C VAL A 434 -5.07 3.80 12.27
N VAL A 435 -5.51 4.40 11.16
CA VAL A 435 -5.63 3.73 9.87
C VAL A 435 -4.28 3.43 9.23
N ASN A 436 -3.22 4.21 9.55
CA ASN A 436 -1.86 3.86 9.14
C ASN A 436 -1.48 2.45 9.60
N GLY A 437 -1.94 1.99 10.77
CA GLY A 437 -1.69 0.64 11.28
C GLY A 437 -2.10 -0.51 10.37
N THR A 438 -3.00 -0.27 9.43
CA THR A 438 -3.42 -1.29 8.44
C THR A 438 -3.00 -0.96 7.00
N THR A 439 -2.94 0.32 6.61
CA THR A 439 -2.60 0.70 5.23
C THR A 439 -1.10 0.63 4.93
N ARG A 440 -0.25 0.57 5.96
CA ARG A 440 1.22 0.45 5.85
C ARG A 440 1.73 -0.94 5.45
N LEU A 441 0.86 -1.95 5.41
CA LEU A 441 1.24 -3.33 5.12
C LEU A 441 1.65 -3.50 3.65
N GLN A 442 2.57 -4.43 3.41
CA GLN A 442 3.26 -4.59 2.13
C GLN A 442 2.31 -4.66 0.92
N PRO A 443 1.26 -5.53 0.90
CA PRO A 443 0.34 -5.59 -0.25
C PRO A 443 -0.40 -4.28 -0.50
N CYS A 444 -0.85 -3.59 0.57
CA CYS A 444 -1.52 -2.30 0.44
C CYS A 444 -0.61 -1.26 -0.18
N VAL A 445 0.64 -1.16 0.31
CA VAL A 445 1.62 -0.17 -0.17
C VAL A 445 1.98 -0.42 -1.64
N LEU A 446 2.12 -1.67 -2.07
CA LEU A 446 2.31 -2.03 -3.48
C LEU A 446 1.15 -1.55 -4.35
N LEU A 447 -0.10 -1.74 -3.89
CA LEU A 447 -1.30 -1.33 -4.63
C LEU A 447 -1.51 0.19 -4.61
N ILE A 448 -1.17 0.88 -3.52
CA ILE A 448 -1.13 2.35 -3.45
C ILE A 448 -0.17 2.89 -4.51
N GLY A 449 1.03 2.32 -4.61
CA GLY A 449 2.01 2.69 -5.63
C GLY A 449 1.48 2.46 -7.05
N GLN A 450 0.86 1.32 -7.31
CA GLN A 450 0.24 1.04 -8.60
C GLN A 450 -0.80 2.11 -8.97
N ALA A 451 -1.67 2.48 -8.05
CA ALA A 451 -2.69 3.51 -8.28
C ALA A 451 -2.07 4.90 -8.48
N ALA A 452 -1.03 5.24 -7.71
CA ALA A 452 -0.28 6.50 -7.88
C ALA A 452 0.36 6.58 -9.28
N GLY A 453 0.90 5.45 -9.77
CA GLY A 453 1.46 5.34 -11.12
C GLY A 453 0.41 5.57 -12.21
N VAL A 454 -0.79 4.97 -12.09
CA VAL A 454 -1.92 5.23 -13.02
C VAL A 454 -2.30 6.71 -13.00
N LEU A 455 -2.50 7.27 -11.82
CA LEU A 455 -2.96 8.65 -11.65
C LEU A 455 -1.96 9.66 -12.22
N ALA A 456 -0.67 9.52 -11.92
CA ALA A 456 0.38 10.39 -12.42
C ALA A 456 0.55 10.26 -13.94
N ALA A 457 0.47 9.04 -14.49
CA ALA A 457 0.55 8.81 -15.94
C ALA A 457 -0.61 9.49 -16.68
N LEU A 458 -1.84 9.32 -16.22
CA LEU A 458 -3.02 9.98 -16.80
C LEU A 458 -2.91 11.50 -16.72
N ALA A 459 -2.47 12.05 -15.59
CA ALA A 459 -2.27 13.49 -15.44
C ALA A 459 -1.21 14.02 -16.44
N ALA A 460 -0.11 13.30 -16.63
CA ALA A 460 0.94 13.67 -17.57
C ALA A 460 0.48 13.58 -19.06
N GLN A 461 -0.29 12.54 -19.42
CA GLN A 461 -0.84 12.32 -20.77
C GLN A 461 -1.90 13.36 -21.12
N ASN A 462 -2.81 13.64 -20.20
CA ASN A 462 -3.90 14.60 -20.38
C ASN A 462 -3.44 16.07 -20.24
N LYS A 463 -2.11 16.28 -20.07
CA LYS A 463 -1.50 17.61 -19.85
C LYS A 463 -2.15 18.36 -18.67
N LYS A 464 -2.54 17.63 -17.63
CA LYS A 464 -3.10 18.18 -16.40
C LYS A 464 -1.98 18.41 -15.39
N ASN A 465 -1.75 19.66 -15.04
CA ASN A 465 -0.77 19.98 -13.97
C ASN A 465 -1.25 19.52 -12.59
N ASP A 466 -2.55 19.26 -12.47
CA ASP A 466 -3.21 18.89 -11.23
C ASP A 466 -3.89 17.53 -11.36
N ALA A 467 -3.34 16.53 -10.68
CA ALA A 467 -3.87 15.16 -10.67
C ALA A 467 -5.30 15.06 -10.07
N ARG A 468 -5.76 16.07 -9.29
CA ARG A 468 -7.14 16.15 -8.79
C ARG A 468 -8.18 16.30 -9.90
N GLN A 469 -7.76 16.68 -11.12
CA GLN A 469 -8.63 16.81 -12.29
C GLN A 469 -8.85 15.50 -13.06
N ILE A 470 -8.15 14.43 -12.67
CA ILE A 470 -8.30 13.12 -13.31
C ILE A 470 -9.55 12.42 -12.77
N SER A 471 -10.32 11.84 -13.67
CA SER A 471 -11.54 11.11 -13.33
C SER A 471 -11.22 9.88 -12.48
N VAL A 472 -11.92 9.75 -11.35
CA VAL A 472 -11.84 8.54 -10.49
C VAL A 472 -12.16 7.28 -11.30
N ARG A 473 -13.19 7.33 -12.16
CA ARG A 473 -13.62 6.19 -12.99
C ARG A 473 -12.58 5.81 -14.04
N GLU A 474 -11.84 6.78 -14.59
CA GLU A 474 -10.76 6.52 -15.52
C GLU A 474 -9.61 5.77 -14.83
N VAL A 475 -9.19 6.21 -13.64
CA VAL A 475 -8.18 5.51 -12.83
C VAL A 475 -8.64 4.09 -12.50
N GLN A 476 -9.87 3.93 -12.02
CA GLN A 476 -10.43 2.63 -11.66
C GLN A 476 -10.54 1.68 -12.86
N SER A 477 -10.90 2.20 -14.04
CA SER A 477 -11.00 1.40 -15.28
C SER A 477 -9.64 0.82 -15.66
N ILE A 478 -8.57 1.64 -15.59
CA ILE A 478 -7.21 1.18 -15.87
C ILE A 478 -6.75 0.17 -14.82
N LEU A 479 -7.01 0.43 -13.53
CA LEU A 479 -6.66 -0.51 -12.46
C LEU A 479 -7.31 -1.88 -12.69
N LEU A 480 -8.59 -1.92 -13.05
CA LEU A 480 -9.28 -3.18 -13.39
C LEU A 480 -8.65 -3.89 -14.60
N GLN A 481 -8.29 -3.14 -15.67
CA GLN A 481 -7.56 -3.69 -16.83
C GLN A 481 -6.21 -4.30 -16.43
N GLN A 482 -5.56 -3.72 -15.41
CA GLN A 482 -4.33 -4.22 -14.81
C GLN A 482 -4.57 -5.25 -13.69
N LYS A 483 -5.75 -5.88 -13.66
CA LYS A 483 -6.14 -6.94 -12.71
C LYS A 483 -6.16 -6.50 -11.24
N ALA A 484 -6.18 -5.19 -10.97
CA ALA A 484 -6.35 -4.69 -9.61
C ALA A 484 -7.81 -4.79 -9.17
N TYR A 485 -8.02 -4.98 -7.87
CA TYR A 485 -9.34 -5.04 -7.25
C TYR A 485 -9.74 -3.65 -6.76
N LEU A 486 -10.98 -3.26 -7.00
CA LEU A 486 -11.57 -2.05 -6.43
C LEU A 486 -12.29 -2.35 -5.11
N MET A 487 -12.89 -3.53 -5.02
CA MET A 487 -13.64 -4.02 -3.87
C MET A 487 -12.92 -5.21 -3.23
N PRO A 488 -12.85 -5.26 -1.89
CA PRO A 488 -12.05 -6.27 -1.17
C PRO A 488 -12.83 -7.57 -0.93
N TYR A 489 -13.44 -8.14 -1.96
CA TYR A 489 -14.25 -9.36 -1.85
C TYR A 489 -13.35 -10.60 -1.81
N ALA A 490 -13.35 -11.31 -0.67
CA ALA A 490 -12.48 -12.46 -0.43
C ALA A 490 -12.88 -13.71 -1.25
N ASP A 491 -14.13 -13.78 -1.69
CA ASP A 491 -14.73 -14.88 -2.46
C ASP A 491 -14.87 -14.57 -3.96
N VAL A 492 -14.29 -13.46 -4.43
CA VAL A 492 -14.33 -13.04 -5.84
C VAL A 492 -12.92 -12.79 -6.33
N ASN A 493 -12.42 -13.63 -7.20
CA ASN A 493 -11.09 -13.51 -7.79
C ASN A 493 -11.15 -13.46 -9.33
N LEU A 494 -10.00 -13.32 -9.98
CA LEU A 494 -9.91 -13.15 -11.43
C LEU A 494 -10.51 -14.33 -12.24
N SER A 495 -10.58 -15.52 -11.65
CA SER A 495 -11.22 -16.69 -12.27
C SER A 495 -12.73 -16.76 -12.03
N THR A 496 -13.28 -15.92 -11.15
CA THR A 496 -14.71 -15.85 -10.88
C THR A 496 -15.44 -15.31 -12.11
N PRO A 497 -16.41 -16.05 -12.70
CA PRO A 497 -17.21 -15.51 -13.79
C PRO A 497 -17.88 -14.19 -13.40
N GLY A 498 -17.73 -13.16 -14.23
CA GLY A 498 -18.26 -11.83 -13.94
C GLY A 498 -17.41 -10.99 -12.98
N PHE A 499 -16.16 -11.36 -12.70
CA PHE A 499 -15.25 -10.61 -11.82
C PHE A 499 -15.31 -9.09 -12.07
N TYR A 500 -15.11 -8.65 -13.31
CA TYR A 500 -15.10 -7.22 -13.65
C TYR A 500 -16.45 -6.53 -13.37
N SER A 501 -17.56 -7.20 -13.71
CA SER A 501 -18.92 -6.68 -13.44
C SER A 501 -19.17 -6.56 -11.93
N ILE A 502 -18.77 -7.56 -11.15
CA ILE A 502 -18.89 -7.54 -9.68
C ILE A 502 -18.08 -6.38 -9.08
N GLN A 503 -16.83 -6.19 -9.52
CA GLN A 503 -15.97 -5.11 -9.04
C GLN A 503 -16.57 -3.73 -9.40
N ARG A 504 -17.04 -3.53 -10.62
CA ARG A 504 -17.64 -2.28 -11.10
C ARG A 504 -18.95 -1.95 -10.39
N ILE A 505 -19.83 -2.92 -10.24
CA ILE A 505 -21.12 -2.75 -9.56
C ILE A 505 -20.92 -2.51 -8.05
N GLY A 506 -19.99 -3.24 -7.43
CA GLY A 506 -19.59 -3.00 -6.03
C GLY A 506 -19.06 -1.58 -5.83
N ALA A 507 -18.19 -1.10 -6.73
CA ALA A 507 -17.66 0.27 -6.71
C ALA A 507 -18.73 1.34 -6.98
N CYS A 508 -19.92 0.98 -7.47
CA CYS A 508 -21.09 1.88 -7.49
C CYS A 508 -21.87 1.89 -6.16
N GLY A 509 -21.54 0.98 -5.23
CA GLY A 509 -22.24 0.83 -3.95
C GLY A 509 -23.48 -0.03 -4.02
N PHE A 510 -23.60 -0.84 -5.06
CA PHE A 510 -24.71 -1.73 -5.27
C PHE A 510 -24.27 -3.20 -5.12
N LEU A 511 -25.16 -4.07 -4.68
CA LEU A 511 -24.84 -5.47 -4.30
C LEU A 511 -23.69 -5.53 -3.28
N ARG A 512 -23.85 -4.81 -2.19
CA ARG A 512 -22.85 -4.68 -1.14
C ARG A 512 -22.44 -6.02 -0.54
N GLY A 513 -21.14 -6.18 -0.28
CA GLY A 513 -20.62 -7.32 0.44
C GLY A 513 -20.86 -7.19 1.95
N LYS A 514 -20.70 -8.31 2.65
CA LYS A 514 -20.81 -8.43 4.11
C LYS A 514 -19.41 -8.48 4.72
N GLY A 515 -19.05 -7.44 5.46
CA GLY A 515 -17.78 -7.35 6.16
C GLY A 515 -17.72 -8.28 7.38
N GLN A 516 -16.59 -8.92 7.59
CA GLN A 516 -16.32 -9.83 8.72
C GLN A 516 -14.90 -9.58 9.25
N PRO A 517 -14.74 -8.96 10.44
CA PRO A 517 -13.46 -8.94 11.14
C PRO A 517 -13.00 -10.36 11.49
N ASN A 518 -11.71 -10.66 11.26
CA ASN A 518 -11.13 -11.97 11.52
C ASN A 518 -9.63 -11.85 11.87
N ALA A 519 -9.31 -11.03 12.85
CA ALA A 519 -7.97 -10.80 13.40
C ALA A 519 -6.84 -10.67 12.33
N TRP A 520 -6.28 -11.79 11.85
CA TRP A 520 -5.12 -11.81 10.94
C TRP A 520 -5.46 -11.59 9.46
N ALA A 521 -6.69 -11.91 9.02
CA ALA A 521 -7.14 -11.76 7.64
C ALA A 521 -8.62 -11.43 7.62
N ASN A 522 -8.95 -10.14 7.64
CA ASN A 522 -10.31 -9.65 7.60
C ASN A 522 -10.95 -9.91 6.25
N ARG A 523 -12.25 -10.04 6.20
CA ARG A 523 -12.95 -10.46 4.99
C ARG A 523 -14.12 -9.55 4.70
N THR A 524 -14.47 -9.49 3.43
CA THR A 524 -15.77 -9.03 2.95
C THR A 524 -16.25 -10.06 1.93
N TRP A 525 -17.40 -10.63 2.19
CA TRP A 525 -18.02 -11.67 1.36
C TRP A 525 -19.01 -11.04 0.40
N PHE A 526 -18.87 -11.30 -0.88
CA PHE A 526 -19.85 -10.92 -1.89
C PHE A 526 -20.96 -11.97 -2.02
N GLU A 527 -20.63 -13.23 -1.82
CA GLU A 527 -21.53 -14.39 -1.97
C GLU A 527 -22.12 -14.46 -3.38
N PRO A 528 -21.29 -14.67 -4.44
CA PRO A 528 -21.70 -14.51 -5.83
C PRO A 528 -22.84 -15.42 -6.26
N ASP A 529 -22.96 -16.61 -5.65
CA ASP A 529 -23.99 -17.62 -5.97
C ASP A 529 -25.25 -17.54 -5.07
N SER A 530 -25.27 -16.61 -4.12
CA SER A 530 -26.45 -16.36 -3.29
C SER A 530 -27.55 -15.66 -4.09
N THR A 531 -28.80 -15.85 -3.66
CA THR A 531 -29.98 -15.17 -4.19
C THR A 531 -30.43 -14.07 -3.21
N MET A 532 -31.34 -13.19 -3.64
CA MET A 532 -31.92 -12.15 -2.78
C MET A 532 -33.41 -12.00 -3.06
N THR A 533 -34.12 -11.38 -2.12
CA THR A 533 -35.52 -11.02 -2.34
C THR A 533 -35.64 -9.77 -3.21
N VAL A 534 -36.83 -9.58 -3.80
CA VAL A 534 -37.14 -8.35 -4.56
C VAL A 534 -36.93 -7.11 -3.70
N TYR A 535 -37.37 -7.16 -2.44
CA TYR A 535 -37.19 -6.04 -1.50
C TYR A 535 -35.71 -5.73 -1.23
N GLN A 536 -34.86 -6.75 -0.99
CA GLN A 536 -33.41 -6.57 -0.79
C GLN A 536 -32.73 -5.94 -2.01
N PHE A 537 -33.18 -6.26 -3.21
CA PHE A 537 -32.66 -5.65 -4.44
C PHE A 537 -33.09 -4.18 -4.53
N LEU A 538 -34.38 -3.89 -4.44
CA LEU A 538 -34.91 -2.55 -4.62
C LEU A 538 -34.45 -1.57 -3.53
N SER A 539 -34.25 -2.06 -2.29
CA SER A 539 -33.75 -1.24 -1.17
C SER A 539 -32.33 -0.70 -1.37
N GLN A 540 -31.57 -1.28 -2.29
CA GLN A 540 -30.21 -0.82 -2.64
C GLN A 540 -30.22 0.20 -3.81
N LEU A 541 -31.32 0.40 -4.53
CA LEU A 541 -31.39 1.31 -5.68
C LEU A 541 -31.03 2.77 -5.33
N PRO A 542 -31.30 3.31 -4.14
CA PRO A 542 -30.88 4.65 -3.75
C PRO A 542 -29.36 4.87 -3.84
N ALA A 543 -28.56 3.81 -3.78
CA ALA A 543 -27.12 3.90 -3.99
C ALA A 543 -26.73 4.17 -5.45
N LEU A 544 -27.60 3.82 -6.41
CA LEU A 544 -27.35 4.01 -7.86
C LEU A 544 -27.98 5.29 -8.40
N MET A 545 -29.16 5.68 -7.88
CA MET A 545 -29.95 6.76 -8.42
C MET A 545 -30.87 7.36 -7.36
N PRO A 546 -31.25 8.64 -7.49
CA PRO A 546 -32.26 9.24 -6.59
C PRO A 546 -33.57 8.47 -6.59
N VAL A 547 -34.17 8.32 -5.42
CA VAL A 547 -35.51 7.72 -5.28
C VAL A 547 -36.53 8.60 -5.99
N ASN A 548 -37.30 7.99 -6.87
CA ASN A 548 -38.41 8.64 -7.57
C ASN A 548 -39.72 7.89 -7.33
N ASN A 549 -40.85 8.42 -7.79
CA ASN A 549 -42.17 7.82 -7.59
C ASN A 549 -42.25 6.37 -8.08
N GLN A 550 -41.49 6.01 -9.13
CA GLN A 550 -41.48 4.65 -9.65
C GLN A 550 -40.76 3.68 -8.68
N ILE A 551 -39.61 4.09 -8.15
CA ILE A 551 -38.87 3.29 -7.16
C ILE A 551 -39.68 3.14 -5.88
N SER A 552 -40.34 4.21 -5.42
CA SER A 552 -41.22 4.16 -4.23
C SER A 552 -42.37 3.15 -4.41
N LYS A 553 -43.04 3.18 -5.57
CA LYS A 553 -44.10 2.20 -5.89
C LYS A 553 -43.59 0.76 -5.93
N TRP A 554 -42.40 0.55 -6.54
CA TRP A 554 -41.76 -0.78 -6.55
C TRP A 554 -41.43 -1.26 -5.14
N LEU A 555 -40.88 -0.40 -4.28
CA LEU A 555 -40.57 -0.73 -2.88
C LEU A 555 -41.82 -1.10 -2.06
N GLU A 556 -42.95 -0.43 -2.28
CA GLU A 556 -44.19 -0.75 -1.61
C GLU A 556 -44.74 -2.13 -2.04
N SER A 557 -44.76 -2.40 -3.35
CA SER A 557 -45.22 -3.70 -3.87
C SER A 557 -44.32 -4.86 -3.48
N ALA A 558 -43.02 -4.62 -3.33
CA ALA A 558 -42.03 -5.65 -3.09
C ALA A 558 -42.02 -6.23 -1.68
N LYS A 559 -42.71 -5.63 -0.71
CA LYS A 559 -42.70 -6.09 0.70
C LYS A 559 -43.24 -7.52 0.88
N SER A 560 -44.11 -7.95 0.00
CA SER A 560 -44.73 -9.27 -0.01
C SER A 560 -44.15 -10.22 -1.07
N GLU A 561 -43.21 -9.74 -1.94
CA GLU A 561 -42.60 -10.54 -2.99
C GLU A 561 -41.50 -11.45 -2.45
N GLY A 562 -41.36 -12.65 -3.00
CA GLY A 562 -40.36 -13.65 -2.62
C GLY A 562 -38.96 -13.34 -3.21
N LEU A 563 -38.28 -14.44 -3.62
CA LEU A 563 -36.97 -14.32 -4.28
C LEU A 563 -37.08 -13.62 -5.63
N LEU A 564 -36.09 -12.79 -5.95
CA LEU A 564 -36.00 -12.10 -7.24
C LEU A 564 -35.73 -13.12 -8.35
N SER A 565 -36.67 -13.25 -9.29
CA SER A 565 -36.47 -14.10 -10.45
C SER A 565 -35.67 -13.41 -11.56
N VAL A 566 -35.09 -14.16 -12.49
CA VAL A 566 -34.37 -13.64 -13.65
C VAL A 566 -35.24 -12.67 -14.46
N GLY A 567 -36.49 -13.09 -14.76
CA GLY A 567 -37.44 -12.26 -15.53
C GLY A 567 -37.75 -10.94 -14.82
N ARG A 568 -38.02 -10.99 -13.51
CA ARG A 568 -38.32 -9.79 -12.70
C ARG A 568 -37.12 -8.87 -12.58
N ALA A 569 -35.90 -9.43 -12.48
CA ALA A 569 -34.66 -8.64 -12.48
C ALA A 569 -34.48 -7.88 -13.80
N VAL A 570 -34.75 -8.52 -14.94
CA VAL A 570 -34.68 -7.86 -16.26
C VAL A 570 -35.66 -6.71 -16.36
N GLU A 571 -36.90 -6.88 -15.90
CA GLU A 571 -37.91 -5.79 -15.88
C GLU A 571 -37.43 -4.57 -15.09
N PHE A 572 -36.95 -4.79 -13.86
CA PHE A 572 -36.43 -3.69 -13.03
C PHE A 572 -35.23 -2.99 -13.65
N ILE A 573 -34.27 -3.76 -14.18
CA ILE A 573 -33.05 -3.24 -14.82
C ILE A 573 -33.40 -2.41 -16.05
N GLU A 574 -34.36 -2.84 -16.87
CA GLU A 574 -34.86 -2.04 -18.00
C GLU A 574 -35.56 -0.75 -17.54
N GLY A 575 -36.32 -0.82 -16.46
CA GLY A 575 -36.92 0.38 -15.86
C GLY A 575 -35.86 1.36 -15.36
N ILE A 576 -34.79 0.87 -14.76
CA ILE A 576 -33.65 1.66 -14.31
C ILE A 576 -32.96 2.30 -15.52
N LYS A 577 -32.67 1.54 -16.59
CA LYS A 577 -32.05 2.05 -17.82
C LYS A 577 -32.87 3.20 -18.44
N LYS A 578 -34.19 3.05 -18.55
CA LYS A 578 -35.08 4.08 -19.08
C LYS A 578 -35.06 5.37 -18.25
N SER A 579 -34.92 5.25 -16.92
CA SER A 579 -34.89 6.40 -16.03
C SER A 579 -33.52 7.11 -16.00
N THR A 580 -32.43 6.43 -16.35
CA THR A 580 -31.06 6.97 -16.32
C THR A 580 -30.58 7.55 -17.64
N ARG A 581 -31.13 7.10 -18.79
CA ARG A 581 -30.74 7.55 -20.13
C ARG A 581 -31.94 8.16 -20.86
N LYS A 582 -32.00 9.48 -20.92
CA LYS A 582 -33.14 10.24 -21.50
C LYS A 582 -33.43 9.98 -22.99
N ASN A 583 -32.60 9.23 -23.76
CA ASN A 583 -32.71 9.16 -25.22
C ASN A 583 -32.35 7.80 -25.85
N THR A 584 -32.64 6.67 -25.24
CA THR A 584 -32.42 5.37 -25.93
C THR A 584 -33.74 4.63 -26.15
N ASN A 585 -34.20 4.59 -27.42
CA ASN A 585 -35.35 3.77 -27.87
C ASN A 585 -35.03 2.24 -27.93
N VAL A 586 -33.92 1.81 -27.38
CA VAL A 586 -33.52 0.40 -27.37
C VAL A 586 -33.99 -0.23 -26.06
N THR A 587 -35.11 -0.92 -26.11
CA THR A 587 -35.56 -1.81 -25.01
C THR A 587 -34.87 -3.14 -25.15
N SER A 588 -34.09 -3.56 -24.14
CA SER A 588 -33.60 -4.94 -24.07
C SER A 588 -34.76 -5.82 -23.61
N SER A 589 -35.42 -6.51 -24.53
CA SER A 589 -36.49 -7.46 -24.19
C SER A 589 -35.89 -8.70 -23.52
N ASN A 590 -36.71 -9.48 -22.77
CA ASN A 590 -36.31 -10.78 -22.26
C ASN A 590 -35.70 -11.69 -23.35
N ALA A 591 -36.14 -11.56 -24.62
CA ALA A 591 -35.57 -12.26 -25.75
C ALA A 591 -34.11 -11.83 -26.06
N GLN A 592 -33.82 -10.55 -26.01
CA GLN A 592 -32.44 -10.05 -26.22
C GLN A 592 -31.51 -10.43 -25.06
N VAL A 593 -32.00 -10.38 -23.81
CA VAL A 593 -31.23 -10.83 -22.66
C VAL A 593 -30.95 -12.32 -22.76
N SER A 594 -31.96 -13.14 -23.14
CA SER A 594 -31.80 -14.58 -23.36
C SER A 594 -30.77 -14.91 -24.45
N SER A 595 -30.77 -14.21 -25.57
CA SER A 595 -29.77 -14.40 -26.64
C SER A 595 -28.36 -13.98 -26.24
N SER A 596 -28.22 -12.97 -25.34
CA SER A 596 -26.95 -12.48 -24.87
C SER A 596 -26.43 -13.25 -23.63
N TRP A 597 -27.24 -14.05 -22.99
CA TRP A 597 -26.94 -14.71 -21.71
C TRP A 597 -25.63 -15.52 -21.75
N THR A 598 -25.50 -16.39 -22.75
CA THR A 598 -24.29 -17.19 -22.97
C THR A 598 -23.08 -16.36 -23.37
N THR A 599 -23.26 -15.29 -24.15
CA THR A 599 -22.15 -14.40 -24.52
C THR A 599 -21.61 -13.62 -23.33
N TRP A 600 -22.40 -13.44 -22.29
CA TRP A 600 -21.97 -12.86 -21.01
C TRP A 600 -21.34 -13.87 -20.04
N GLY A 601 -21.14 -15.14 -20.51
CA GLY A 601 -20.57 -16.21 -19.70
C GLY A 601 -21.54 -16.80 -18.67
N LEU A 602 -22.85 -16.63 -18.89
CA LEU A 602 -23.92 -17.15 -18.04
C LEU A 602 -24.52 -18.43 -18.63
N SER A 603 -25.04 -19.28 -17.76
CA SER A 603 -25.71 -20.56 -18.15
C SER A 603 -27.14 -20.61 -17.62
N ASN A 604 -27.92 -21.57 -18.14
CA ASN A 604 -29.25 -21.89 -17.63
C ASN A 604 -30.22 -20.69 -17.56
N TYR A 605 -30.40 -19.99 -18.69
CA TYR A 605 -31.44 -18.96 -18.76
C TYR A 605 -32.84 -19.58 -18.51
N ASN A 606 -33.47 -19.11 -17.44
CA ASN A 606 -34.86 -19.41 -17.13
C ASN A 606 -35.45 -18.21 -16.37
N PRO A 607 -36.45 -17.51 -16.92
CA PRO A 607 -37.01 -16.30 -16.32
C PRO A 607 -37.68 -16.53 -14.95
N GLU A 608 -38.15 -17.76 -14.67
CA GLU A 608 -38.89 -18.08 -13.44
C GLU A 608 -37.97 -18.45 -12.26
N ARG A 609 -36.72 -18.85 -12.51
CA ARG A 609 -35.79 -19.18 -11.43
C ARG A 609 -35.25 -17.95 -10.72
N ALA A 610 -34.88 -18.12 -9.45
CA ALA A 610 -34.17 -17.07 -8.70
C ALA A 610 -32.83 -16.70 -9.38
N ILE A 611 -32.55 -15.40 -9.46
CA ILE A 611 -31.29 -14.87 -9.99
C ILE A 611 -30.22 -14.84 -8.89
N THR A 612 -28.97 -15.15 -9.24
CA THR A 612 -27.84 -15.01 -8.33
C THR A 612 -27.29 -13.59 -8.31
N LYS A 613 -26.59 -13.22 -7.23
CA LYS A 613 -25.93 -11.89 -7.12
C LYS A 613 -24.93 -11.66 -8.25
N ARG A 614 -24.18 -12.68 -8.65
CA ARG A 614 -23.26 -12.63 -9.79
C ARG A 614 -23.97 -12.30 -11.09
N GLU A 615 -25.04 -13.03 -11.40
CA GLU A 615 -25.84 -12.80 -12.61
C GLU A 615 -26.43 -11.38 -12.61
N LEU A 616 -26.93 -10.95 -11.46
CA LEU A 616 -27.49 -9.62 -11.29
C LEU A 616 -26.43 -8.51 -11.49
N ALA A 617 -25.21 -8.71 -10.98
CA ALA A 617 -24.10 -7.79 -11.21
C ALA A 617 -23.75 -7.70 -12.71
N ILE A 618 -23.72 -8.83 -13.42
CA ILE A 618 -23.45 -8.87 -14.86
C ILE A 618 -24.56 -8.16 -15.64
N LEU A 619 -25.84 -8.42 -15.33
CA LEU A 619 -26.96 -7.74 -15.98
C LEU A 619 -26.91 -6.22 -15.80
N LEU A 620 -26.70 -5.76 -14.58
CA LEU A 620 -26.58 -4.32 -14.28
C LEU A 620 -25.42 -3.68 -15.03
N ASP A 621 -24.27 -4.32 -15.05
CA ASP A 621 -23.08 -3.82 -15.75
C ASP A 621 -23.28 -3.77 -17.26
N LYS A 622 -23.89 -4.82 -17.87
CA LYS A 622 -24.07 -4.91 -19.33
C LYS A 622 -25.23 -4.08 -19.86
N ILE A 623 -26.31 -3.93 -19.08
CA ILE A 623 -27.53 -3.25 -19.55
C ILE A 623 -27.55 -1.77 -19.15
N VAL A 624 -27.20 -1.44 -17.90
CA VAL A 624 -27.24 -0.07 -17.37
C VAL A 624 -25.89 0.59 -17.44
N ASP A 625 -24.83 -0.14 -17.14
CA ASP A 625 -23.45 0.35 -17.01
C ASP A 625 -23.34 1.61 -16.10
N PRO A 626 -23.76 1.51 -14.83
CA PRO A 626 -23.76 2.67 -13.94
C PRO A 626 -22.34 3.15 -13.63
N PHE A 627 -21.36 2.29 -13.74
CA PHE A 627 -19.95 2.62 -13.51
C PHE A 627 -19.42 3.64 -14.53
N SER A 628 -19.72 3.46 -15.81
CA SER A 628 -19.32 4.40 -16.86
C SER A 628 -20.31 5.57 -17.01
N ALA A 629 -21.59 5.35 -16.69
CA ALA A 629 -22.63 6.37 -16.87
C ALA A 629 -22.54 7.51 -15.85
N PHE A 630 -22.02 7.25 -14.64
CA PHE A 630 -21.98 8.22 -13.55
C PHE A 630 -20.54 8.50 -13.11
N SER A 631 -20.09 9.72 -13.34
CA SER A 631 -18.85 10.22 -12.75
C SER A 631 -19.00 10.40 -11.25
N VAL A 632 -17.89 10.27 -10.52
CA VAL A 632 -17.84 10.52 -9.07
C VAL A 632 -16.73 11.51 -8.74
N ASN A 633 -16.97 12.40 -7.77
CA ASN A 633 -15.92 13.25 -7.22
C ASN A 633 -15.06 12.46 -6.20
N HIS A 634 -14.03 13.08 -5.63
CA HIS A 634 -13.16 12.44 -4.65
C HIS A 634 -13.85 12.07 -3.33
N LEU A 635 -15.00 12.67 -3.01
CA LEU A 635 -15.85 12.30 -1.87
C LEU A 635 -16.75 11.08 -2.18
N GLY A 636 -16.73 10.58 -3.41
CA GLY A 636 -17.59 9.48 -3.86
C GLY A 636 -19.01 9.89 -4.24
N ASN A 637 -19.34 11.18 -4.19
CA ASN A 637 -20.64 11.67 -4.64
C ASN A 637 -20.70 11.65 -6.17
N TYR A 638 -21.84 11.23 -6.70
CA TYR A 638 -22.10 11.34 -8.14
C TYR A 638 -22.11 12.81 -8.56
N THR A 639 -21.42 13.10 -9.65
CA THR A 639 -21.46 14.41 -10.30
C THR A 639 -22.41 14.34 -11.49
N SER A 640 -23.11 15.45 -11.76
CA SER A 640 -23.91 15.55 -12.99
C SER A 640 -23.03 15.32 -14.21
N PRO A 641 -23.54 14.65 -15.26
CA PRO A 641 -22.84 14.44 -16.50
C PRO A 641 -22.41 15.75 -17.15
#